data_9aec0a4ddb522ed24055c92a27c14d10
#
_entry.id   9aec0a4ddb522ed24055c92a27c14d10
#
_cell.length_a   1.000
_cell.length_b   1.000
_cell.length_c   1.000
_cell.angle_alpha   90.00
_cell.angle_beta   90.00
_cell.angle_gamma   90.00
#
_symmetry.space_group_name_H-M   'P 1'
#
loop_
_entity.id
_entity.type
_entity.pdbx_description
1 polymer ?
#
loop_
_entity_poly.entity_id
_entity_poly.type
_entity_poly.pdbx_seq_one_letter_code
_entity_poly.pdbx_strand_id
1 'polypeptide(L)'
;MALDPELLGKVFENLLGAYNPETQETARNQSGSFYTPREIVNFMVDESLIAYLGKTELVRSLFGHDFQFDASKTEQYKEIADKLKAIKILDPACGSGAFPMGILNRMVEIFERIQPDANVYELKLSIIENCLYGSDIQSIAAQITKLRFFISLICNCEKDASAINFGIPTLPNLETKFVSANTLIAKKKKDAQLELFENPDIETTKSELAEIRHKHFAAKSASTKHRLRKQDQELREKLANLLSEDNCFAPEDAKQLSEWNPYDQNAVSSFFDPEWMFGVSDGFDLVIGNPPYIQLQSNGGKLGKLYEKSGYCSFDSKGDVYCLFYERGWQLLKRDGHLCFITSNKWMRAGYGAKLREFFAKKTNPLLLIDFAGVKVFENATVDANILMYAKSENEQKTICGVANKQNKDCIKNLSDFIQQQSVECSFDTSDSWVVLSPIEQSIKRKIEAVGTPLKEWDIQIYRGVLTGCNDAFIIDTAKRNEILSNCQTEEERQRTAELIRPILRGKDIKRYGYEWADLWLIATFPSRHYDIDLYPAVKQYLLAFGIERLEQTGKVHTVNGEQIKSRKKTNNKWFETQDSISYWEDFSKPKIMWKIIGCNINFCFDENQLICNNAINIMVGKRDYLIQFVGFMNSKLFDWYLKLTTEAEVQGGGIQLYVTTLEKTPLKLDFSKTITNIIYDRILGKVSDSEVDKAIFEAYGLDLDEKSFILKDRRVNRV
;
A
#
# COMPACT_ATOMS: atom_id res chain seq x y z
N MET A 1 -10.72 -38.88 16.00
CA MET A 1 -10.73 -37.50 15.49
C MET A 1 -9.29 -37.01 15.69
N ALA A 2 -8.47 -36.97 14.65
CA ALA A 2 -7.12 -36.42 14.75
C ALA A 2 -7.23 -34.92 14.96
N LEU A 3 -6.50 -34.35 15.91
CA LEU A 3 -6.43 -32.90 16.12
C LEU A 3 -5.69 -32.31 14.91
N ASP A 4 -6.41 -31.61 14.06
CA ASP A 4 -5.79 -30.93 12.91
C ASP A 4 -4.98 -29.73 13.42
N PRO A 5 -3.66 -29.65 13.19
CA PRO A 5 -2.84 -28.51 13.59
C PRO A 5 -3.34 -27.18 13.01
N GLU A 6 -4.03 -27.22 11.88
CA GLU A 6 -4.62 -26.04 11.24
C GLU A 6 -5.80 -25.46 12.02
N LEU A 7 -6.62 -26.32 12.62
CA LEU A 7 -7.78 -25.90 13.43
C LEU A 7 -7.30 -25.02 14.60
N LEU A 8 -6.20 -25.39 15.24
CA LEU A 8 -5.62 -24.61 16.33
C LEU A 8 -5.20 -23.21 15.87
N GLY A 9 -4.58 -23.07 14.71
CA GLY A 9 -4.24 -21.77 14.11
C GLY A 9 -5.48 -20.91 13.86
N LYS A 10 -6.52 -21.48 13.25
CA LYS A 10 -7.79 -20.77 12.98
C LYS A 10 -8.49 -20.34 14.28
N VAL A 11 -8.51 -21.17 15.31
CA VAL A 11 -9.11 -20.84 16.62
C VAL A 11 -8.34 -19.68 17.27
N PHE A 12 -7.01 -19.72 17.26
CA PHE A 12 -6.20 -18.66 17.84
C PHE A 12 -6.43 -17.31 17.13
N GLU A 13 -6.40 -17.28 15.81
CA GLU A 13 -6.64 -16.07 15.03
C GLU A 13 -8.07 -15.52 15.23
N ASN A 14 -9.04 -16.39 15.43
CA ASN A 14 -10.39 -15.97 15.80
C ASN A 14 -10.45 -15.33 17.19
N LEU A 15 -9.67 -15.84 18.15
CA LEU A 15 -9.54 -15.25 19.48
C LEU A 15 -8.91 -13.84 19.41
N LEU A 16 -7.91 -13.63 18.55
CA LEU A 16 -7.35 -12.30 18.29
C LEU A 16 -8.37 -11.34 17.66
N GLY A 17 -9.37 -11.86 16.96
CA GLY A 17 -10.50 -11.10 16.41
C GLY A 17 -11.58 -10.76 17.42
N ALA A 18 -11.54 -11.33 18.64
CA ALA A 18 -12.55 -11.06 19.67
C ALA A 18 -12.44 -9.64 20.21
N TYR A 19 -13.61 -9.01 20.39
CA TYR A 19 -13.71 -7.67 20.96
C TYR A 19 -13.41 -7.69 22.47
N ASN A 20 -12.50 -6.83 22.91
CA ASN A 20 -12.24 -6.64 24.33
C ASN A 20 -13.12 -5.50 24.87
N PRO A 21 -14.09 -5.78 25.78
CA PRO A 21 -14.99 -4.76 26.31
C PRO A 21 -14.28 -3.65 27.13
N GLU A 22 -13.12 -3.96 27.71
CA GLU A 22 -12.37 -3.01 28.54
C GLU A 22 -11.58 -2.00 27.72
N THR A 23 -10.98 -2.44 26.61
CA THR A 23 -10.19 -1.58 25.73
C THR A 23 -11.01 -0.97 24.59
N GLN A 24 -12.25 -1.43 24.39
CA GLN A 24 -13.13 -1.08 23.26
C GLN A 24 -12.53 -1.35 21.88
N GLU A 25 -11.52 -2.20 21.78
CA GLU A 25 -10.84 -2.58 20.55
C GLU A 25 -10.68 -4.09 20.45
N THR A 26 -10.46 -4.58 19.25
CA THR A 26 -10.03 -5.98 19.02
C THR A 26 -8.50 -6.06 19.05
N ALA A 27 -7.95 -7.15 19.56
CA ALA A 27 -6.51 -7.40 19.48
C ALA A 27 -6.01 -7.36 18.02
N ARG A 28 -6.87 -7.71 17.07
CA ARG A 28 -6.61 -7.61 15.62
C ARG A 28 -6.38 -6.17 15.16
N ASN A 29 -7.15 -5.20 15.64
CA ASN A 29 -6.96 -3.79 15.29
C ASN A 29 -5.61 -3.26 15.79
N GLN A 30 -5.10 -3.81 16.88
CA GLN A 30 -3.80 -3.45 17.44
C GLN A 30 -2.65 -4.18 16.75
N SER A 31 -2.83 -5.46 16.36
CA SER A 31 -1.80 -6.30 15.75
C SER A 31 -1.76 -6.24 14.23
N GLY A 32 -2.85 -5.81 13.57
CA GLY A 32 -2.97 -5.82 12.10
C GLY A 32 -2.91 -7.21 11.47
N SER A 33 -3.11 -8.28 12.27
CA SER A 33 -2.95 -9.68 11.83
C SER A 33 -4.22 -10.22 11.18
N PHE A 34 -4.06 -10.94 10.06
CA PHE A 34 -5.13 -11.63 9.34
C PHE A 34 -4.75 -13.07 9.07
N TYR A 35 -5.67 -14.00 9.33
CA TYR A 35 -5.47 -15.40 8.98
C TYR A 35 -5.48 -15.58 7.45
N THR A 36 -4.42 -16.17 6.91
CA THR A 36 -4.32 -16.45 5.47
C THR A 36 -4.98 -17.78 5.15
N PRO A 37 -5.96 -17.80 4.22
CA PRO A 37 -6.62 -19.03 3.80
C PRO A 37 -5.63 -20.07 3.26
N ARG A 38 -5.94 -21.34 3.47
CA ARG A 38 -5.06 -22.48 3.10
C ARG A 38 -4.73 -22.50 1.61
N GLU A 39 -5.70 -22.20 0.76
CA GLU A 39 -5.53 -22.16 -0.69
C GLU A 39 -4.47 -21.12 -1.10
N ILE A 40 -4.49 -19.97 -0.43
CA ILE A 40 -3.50 -18.89 -0.64
C ILE A 40 -2.12 -19.32 -0.15
N VAL A 41 -2.05 -19.90 1.07
CA VAL A 41 -0.77 -20.39 1.63
C VAL A 41 -0.16 -21.44 0.70
N ASN A 42 -0.94 -22.43 0.25
CA ASN A 42 -0.47 -23.49 -0.64
C ASN A 42 0.07 -22.90 -1.96
N PHE A 43 -0.67 -22.00 -2.59
CA PHE A 43 -0.23 -21.36 -3.83
C PHE A 43 1.08 -20.59 -3.65
N MET A 44 1.19 -19.76 -2.60
CA MET A 44 2.39 -18.99 -2.33
C MET A 44 3.60 -19.89 -2.02
N VAL A 45 3.38 -20.97 -1.29
CA VAL A 45 4.43 -21.96 -0.99
C VAL A 45 4.87 -22.68 -2.26
N ASP A 46 3.93 -23.15 -3.09
CA ASP A 46 4.22 -23.85 -4.33
C ASP A 46 5.03 -22.97 -5.28
N GLU A 47 4.57 -21.74 -5.58
CA GLU A 47 5.29 -20.84 -6.49
C GLU A 47 6.66 -20.42 -5.95
N SER A 48 6.79 -20.28 -4.62
CA SER A 48 8.08 -19.96 -3.99
C SER A 48 9.08 -21.10 -4.09
N LEU A 49 8.67 -22.34 -3.81
CA LEU A 49 9.52 -23.51 -3.94
C LEU A 49 9.87 -23.81 -5.42
N ILE A 50 8.92 -23.63 -6.34
CA ILE A 50 9.17 -23.73 -7.79
C ILE A 50 10.19 -22.70 -8.25
N ALA A 51 10.10 -21.46 -7.76
CA ALA A 51 11.06 -20.41 -8.09
C ALA A 51 12.48 -20.76 -7.58
N TYR A 52 12.58 -21.24 -6.35
CA TYR A 52 13.86 -21.68 -5.77
C TYR A 52 14.49 -22.88 -6.50
N LEU A 53 13.69 -23.88 -6.87
CA LEU A 53 14.15 -25.10 -7.51
C LEU A 53 14.47 -24.92 -9.01
N GLY A 54 13.96 -23.80 -9.63
CA GLY A 54 14.29 -23.45 -11.03
C GLY A 54 13.21 -23.83 -12.03
N LYS A 55 11.98 -23.50 -11.88
CA LYS A 55 10.81 -23.44 -12.84
C LYS A 55 10.79 -24.44 -14.02
N THR A 56 11.53 -25.56 -13.95
CA THR A 56 11.57 -26.58 -15.02
C THR A 56 10.26 -27.35 -15.06
N GLU A 57 9.98 -28.01 -16.17
CA GLU A 57 8.79 -28.86 -16.33
C GLU A 57 8.78 -29.99 -15.28
N LEU A 58 9.94 -30.61 -15.03
CA LEU A 58 10.10 -31.63 -13.97
C LEU A 58 9.75 -31.08 -12.59
N VAL A 59 10.25 -29.88 -12.23
CA VAL A 59 9.93 -29.26 -10.96
C VAL A 59 8.44 -28.97 -10.88
N ARG A 60 7.82 -28.37 -11.89
CA ARG A 60 6.38 -28.08 -11.89
C ARG A 60 5.54 -29.36 -11.75
N SER A 61 5.94 -30.46 -12.40
CA SER A 61 5.22 -31.74 -12.29
C SER A 61 5.18 -32.28 -10.88
N LEU A 62 6.22 -32.02 -10.04
CA LEU A 62 6.24 -32.40 -8.63
C LEU A 62 5.14 -31.73 -7.79
N PHE A 63 4.63 -30.59 -8.22
CA PHE A 63 3.54 -29.86 -7.56
C PHE A 63 2.16 -30.18 -8.13
N GLY A 64 2.09 -30.89 -9.26
CA GLY A 64 0.85 -31.33 -9.89
C GLY A 64 0.18 -32.52 -9.19
N HIS A 65 -1.13 -32.69 -9.44
CA HIS A 65 -1.88 -33.83 -8.91
C HIS A 65 -1.56 -35.12 -9.64
N ASP A 66 -1.15 -35.03 -10.91
CA ASP A 66 -0.92 -36.17 -11.81
C ASP A 66 0.56 -36.60 -11.87
N PHE A 67 1.33 -36.27 -10.84
CA PHE A 67 2.74 -36.65 -10.78
C PHE A 67 2.90 -38.17 -10.82
N GLN A 68 3.76 -38.64 -11.73
CA GLN A 68 4.22 -40.03 -11.80
C GLN A 68 5.74 -40.08 -11.71
N PHE A 69 6.23 -40.94 -10.81
CA PHE A 69 7.66 -41.13 -10.64
C PHE A 69 8.30 -41.76 -11.88
N ASP A 70 9.31 -41.11 -12.44
CA ASP A 70 10.07 -41.59 -13.59
C ASP A 70 11.49 -42.01 -13.15
N ALA A 71 11.72 -43.33 -13.10
CA ALA A 71 12.99 -43.89 -12.65
C ALA A 71 14.20 -43.39 -13.49
N SER A 72 14.00 -42.96 -14.73
CA SER A 72 15.06 -42.41 -15.56
C SER A 72 15.59 -41.06 -15.06
N LYS A 73 14.85 -40.35 -14.21
CA LYS A 73 15.17 -39.04 -13.65
C LYS A 73 15.66 -39.08 -12.20
N THR A 74 16.06 -40.25 -11.69
CA THR A 74 16.45 -40.45 -10.29
C THR A 74 17.54 -39.47 -9.84
N GLU A 75 18.54 -39.18 -10.65
CA GLU A 75 19.60 -38.23 -10.28
C GLU A 75 19.08 -36.79 -10.17
N GLN A 76 18.15 -36.39 -11.03
CA GLN A 76 17.50 -35.07 -10.95
C GLN A 76 16.62 -34.97 -9.67
N TYR A 77 15.91 -36.03 -9.32
CA TYR A 77 15.13 -36.07 -8.05
C TYR A 77 16.05 -35.97 -6.82
N LYS A 78 17.24 -36.61 -6.87
CA LYS A 78 18.22 -36.48 -5.82
C LYS A 78 18.76 -35.07 -5.67
N GLU A 79 19.08 -34.41 -6.78
CA GLU A 79 19.48 -32.99 -6.80
C GLU A 79 18.39 -32.09 -6.19
N ILE A 80 17.12 -32.30 -6.53
CA ILE A 80 15.98 -31.58 -5.97
C ILE A 80 15.88 -31.84 -4.45
N ALA A 81 16.01 -33.09 -4.03
CA ALA A 81 15.99 -33.46 -2.60
C ALA A 81 17.10 -32.77 -1.81
N ASP A 82 18.33 -32.74 -2.34
CA ASP A 82 19.47 -32.09 -1.70
C ASP A 82 19.27 -30.56 -1.61
N LYS A 83 18.76 -29.92 -2.65
CA LYS A 83 18.38 -28.50 -2.62
C LYS A 83 17.31 -28.23 -1.55
N LEU A 84 16.26 -29.04 -1.47
CA LEU A 84 15.21 -28.89 -0.46
C LEU A 84 15.71 -29.11 0.98
N LYS A 85 16.70 -30.01 1.21
CA LYS A 85 17.33 -30.19 2.54
C LYS A 85 18.21 -29.00 2.94
N ALA A 86 18.72 -28.25 1.98
CA ALA A 86 19.65 -27.13 2.21
C ALA A 86 18.95 -25.77 2.34
N ILE A 87 17.71 -25.65 1.86
CA ILE A 87 16.98 -24.37 1.81
C ILE A 87 16.81 -23.75 3.20
N LYS A 88 16.98 -22.43 3.30
CA LYS A 88 16.70 -21.63 4.51
C LYS A 88 15.50 -20.71 4.25
N ILE A 89 14.42 -20.92 4.99
CA ILE A 89 13.15 -20.23 4.79
C ILE A 89 12.77 -19.46 6.05
N LEU A 90 12.49 -18.17 5.91
CA LEU A 90 12.05 -17.30 7.00
C LEU A 90 10.62 -16.80 6.78
N ASP A 91 9.80 -16.91 7.83
CA ASP A 91 8.59 -16.09 7.97
C ASP A 91 8.85 -14.99 8.99
N PRO A 92 8.96 -13.71 8.56
CA PRO A 92 9.38 -12.61 9.42
C PRO A 92 8.25 -12.04 10.30
N ALA A 93 7.02 -12.55 10.15
CA ALA A 93 5.82 -12.19 10.94
C ALA A 93 4.91 -13.43 11.02
N CYS A 94 5.43 -14.53 11.59
CA CYS A 94 4.88 -15.86 11.40
C CYS A 94 3.50 -16.11 12.05
N GLY A 95 3.05 -15.24 12.93
CA GLY A 95 1.76 -15.36 13.58
C GLY A 95 1.60 -16.75 14.24
N SER A 96 0.48 -17.39 13.91
CA SER A 96 0.21 -18.76 14.34
C SER A 96 0.92 -19.85 13.52
N GLY A 97 1.84 -19.50 12.61
CA GLY A 97 2.67 -20.41 11.83
C GLY A 97 1.98 -21.01 10.59
N ALA A 98 1.11 -20.26 9.93
CA ALA A 98 0.40 -20.77 8.74
C ALA A 98 1.37 -21.11 7.61
N PHE A 99 2.27 -20.20 7.25
CA PHE A 99 3.27 -20.42 6.20
C PHE A 99 4.31 -21.48 6.57
N PRO A 100 4.97 -21.43 7.74
CA PRO A 100 5.92 -22.49 8.13
C PRO A 100 5.30 -23.88 8.13
N MET A 101 4.05 -24.03 8.57
CA MET A 101 3.33 -25.31 8.51
C MET A 101 2.99 -25.74 7.09
N GLY A 102 2.55 -24.80 6.24
CA GLY A 102 2.29 -25.04 4.82
C GLY A 102 3.54 -25.55 4.10
N ILE A 103 4.68 -24.90 4.36
CA ILE A 103 5.98 -25.31 3.80
C ILE A 103 6.37 -26.70 4.26
N LEU A 104 6.28 -26.98 5.58
CA LEU A 104 6.58 -28.30 6.11
C LEU A 104 5.77 -29.40 5.41
N ASN A 105 4.45 -29.22 5.34
CA ASN A 105 3.57 -30.20 4.73
C ASN A 105 3.88 -30.39 3.24
N ARG A 106 4.14 -29.30 2.52
CA ARG A 106 4.42 -29.38 1.08
C ARG A 106 5.79 -30.01 0.79
N MET A 107 6.81 -29.68 1.56
CA MET A 107 8.12 -30.32 1.41
C MET A 107 8.02 -31.82 1.71
N VAL A 108 7.32 -32.24 2.76
CA VAL A 108 7.10 -33.65 3.06
C VAL A 108 6.40 -34.37 1.90
N GLU A 109 5.34 -33.78 1.34
CA GLU A 109 4.62 -34.34 0.18
C GLU A 109 5.56 -34.52 -1.03
N ILE A 110 6.42 -33.55 -1.32
CA ILE A 110 7.40 -33.68 -2.41
C ILE A 110 8.40 -34.81 -2.11
N PHE A 111 8.91 -34.90 -0.87
CA PHE A 111 9.83 -35.97 -0.50
C PHE A 111 9.18 -37.35 -0.58
N GLU A 112 7.92 -37.53 -0.15
CA GLU A 112 7.17 -38.79 -0.30
C GLU A 112 7.01 -39.19 -1.79
N ARG A 113 6.88 -38.22 -2.70
CA ARG A 113 6.82 -38.47 -4.15
C ARG A 113 8.14 -38.94 -4.75
N ILE A 114 9.29 -38.40 -4.28
CA ILE A 114 10.62 -38.69 -4.84
C ILE A 114 11.42 -39.70 -4.02
N GLN A 115 11.05 -39.92 -2.75
CA GLN A 115 11.69 -40.84 -1.78
C GLN A 115 10.61 -41.54 -0.92
N PRO A 116 9.79 -42.43 -1.50
CA PRO A 116 8.61 -43.02 -0.82
C PRO A 116 8.92 -43.81 0.43
N ASP A 117 10.16 -44.29 0.58
CA ASP A 117 10.60 -45.08 1.76
C ASP A 117 11.14 -44.20 2.92
N ALA A 118 11.07 -42.85 2.80
CA ALA A 118 11.55 -41.95 3.82
C ALA A 118 10.68 -42.01 5.10
N ASN A 119 11.27 -42.05 6.27
CA ASN A 119 10.54 -41.94 7.54
C ASN A 119 10.01 -40.49 7.68
N VAL A 120 8.67 -40.34 7.64
CA VAL A 120 8.02 -39.03 7.67
C VAL A 120 8.30 -38.24 8.95
N TYR A 121 8.40 -38.92 10.11
CA TYR A 121 8.74 -38.23 11.37
C TYR A 121 10.16 -37.65 11.34
N GLU A 122 11.16 -38.44 10.95
CA GLU A 122 12.56 -38.00 10.85
C GLU A 122 12.72 -36.91 9.76
N LEU A 123 12.00 -37.04 8.65
CA LEU A 123 11.97 -36.04 7.60
C LEU A 123 11.42 -34.70 8.09
N LYS A 124 10.27 -34.71 8.77
CA LYS A 124 9.69 -33.49 9.38
C LYS A 124 10.66 -32.86 10.38
N LEU A 125 11.26 -33.67 11.23
CA LEU A 125 12.23 -33.21 12.23
C LEU A 125 13.41 -32.51 11.56
N SER A 126 13.99 -33.13 10.53
CA SER A 126 15.09 -32.54 9.74
C SER A 126 14.72 -31.24 9.05
N ILE A 127 13.52 -31.15 8.44
CA ILE A 127 13.04 -29.93 7.78
C ILE A 127 12.85 -28.80 8.81
N ILE A 128 12.23 -29.08 9.97
CA ILE A 128 12.04 -28.10 11.04
C ILE A 128 13.37 -27.59 11.57
N GLU A 129 14.33 -28.48 11.77
CA GLU A 129 15.63 -28.10 12.30
C GLU A 129 16.46 -27.28 11.32
N ASN A 130 16.49 -27.69 10.05
CA ASN A 130 17.47 -27.17 9.10
C ASN A 130 16.93 -26.10 8.15
N CYS A 131 15.60 -26.09 7.90
CA CYS A 131 15.03 -25.28 6.83
C CYS A 131 14.14 -24.14 7.34
N LEU A 132 13.42 -24.31 8.48
CA LEU A 132 12.34 -23.41 8.87
C LEU A 132 12.72 -22.48 10.02
N TYR A 133 12.47 -21.20 9.82
CA TYR A 133 12.71 -20.14 10.79
C TYR A 133 11.52 -19.17 10.82
N GLY A 134 11.20 -18.66 12.01
CA GLY A 134 10.11 -17.67 12.15
C GLY A 134 10.40 -16.64 13.22
N SER A 135 9.91 -15.46 13.00
CA SER A 135 9.93 -14.36 13.97
C SER A 135 8.55 -13.74 14.08
N ASP A 136 8.14 -13.38 15.29
CA ASP A 136 6.92 -12.59 15.53
C ASP A 136 7.12 -11.68 16.73
N ILE A 137 6.48 -10.50 16.71
CA ILE A 137 6.55 -9.57 17.84
C ILE A 137 5.69 -10.03 19.03
N GLN A 138 4.75 -10.95 18.79
CA GLN A 138 3.88 -11.51 19.82
C GLN A 138 4.43 -12.85 20.31
N SER A 139 4.83 -12.93 21.59
CA SER A 139 5.37 -14.16 22.19
C SER A 139 4.38 -15.33 22.11
N ILE A 140 3.09 -15.07 22.31
CA ILE A 140 2.05 -16.10 22.22
C ILE A 140 1.93 -16.68 20.80
N ALA A 141 2.11 -15.88 19.75
CA ALA A 141 2.09 -16.36 18.36
C ALA A 141 3.22 -17.36 18.11
N ALA A 142 4.45 -17.04 18.51
CA ALA A 142 5.58 -17.94 18.42
C ALA A 142 5.36 -19.26 19.21
N GLN A 143 4.71 -19.21 20.37
CA GLN A 143 4.36 -20.41 21.15
C GLN A 143 3.31 -21.27 20.45
N ILE A 144 2.27 -20.67 19.86
CA ILE A 144 1.27 -21.41 19.07
C ILE A 144 1.92 -22.08 17.86
N THR A 145 2.82 -21.40 17.17
CA THR A 145 3.59 -21.97 16.07
C THR A 145 4.35 -23.22 16.51
N LYS A 146 5.09 -23.15 17.62
CA LYS A 146 5.80 -24.31 18.19
C LYS A 146 4.86 -25.46 18.54
N LEU A 147 3.71 -25.16 19.15
CA LEU A 147 2.70 -26.16 19.50
C LEU A 147 2.15 -26.88 18.26
N ARG A 148 1.89 -26.16 17.17
CA ARG A 148 1.44 -26.76 15.90
C ARG A 148 2.47 -27.73 15.32
N PHE A 149 3.76 -27.37 15.36
CA PHE A 149 4.84 -28.29 14.95
C PHE A 149 4.89 -29.53 15.82
N PHE A 150 4.73 -29.40 17.15
CA PHE A 150 4.67 -30.54 18.06
C PHE A 150 3.51 -31.47 17.71
N ILE A 151 2.32 -30.96 17.48
CA ILE A 151 1.16 -31.76 17.08
C ILE A 151 1.43 -32.47 15.74
N SER A 152 2.00 -31.76 14.74
CA SER A 152 2.33 -32.34 13.45
C SER A 152 3.34 -33.48 13.54
N LEU A 153 4.34 -33.38 14.42
CA LEU A 153 5.31 -34.45 14.68
C LEU A 153 4.66 -35.65 15.35
N ILE A 154 3.84 -35.42 16.41
CA ILE A 154 3.20 -36.52 17.16
C ILE A 154 2.22 -37.29 16.26
N CYS A 155 1.52 -36.65 15.34
CA CYS A 155 0.60 -37.33 14.43
C CYS A 155 1.29 -38.37 13.52
N ASN A 156 2.60 -38.28 13.32
CA ASN A 156 3.38 -39.21 12.51
C ASN A 156 4.25 -40.17 13.33
N CYS A 157 4.09 -40.20 14.67
CA CYS A 157 4.76 -41.15 15.50
C CYS A 157 4.10 -42.53 15.44
N GLU A 158 4.86 -43.57 15.26
CA GLU A 158 4.40 -44.94 15.43
C GLU A 158 4.15 -45.23 16.91
N LYS A 159 3.01 -45.85 17.22
CA LYS A 159 2.64 -46.24 18.58
C LYS A 159 3.16 -47.64 18.88
N ASP A 160 4.00 -47.76 19.88
CA ASP A 160 4.39 -49.02 20.48
C ASP A 160 3.74 -49.18 21.87
N ALA A 161 2.65 -49.95 21.93
CA ALA A 161 1.92 -50.17 23.18
C ALA A 161 2.76 -50.88 24.29
N SER A 162 3.87 -51.50 23.92
CA SER A 162 4.78 -52.17 24.84
C SER A 162 5.88 -51.25 25.41
N ALA A 163 6.12 -50.12 24.76
CA ALA A 163 7.15 -49.17 25.16
C ALA A 163 6.65 -48.16 26.21
N ILE A 164 7.58 -47.64 27.02
CA ILE A 164 7.30 -46.52 27.93
C ILE A 164 6.82 -45.31 27.09
N ASN A 165 5.76 -44.65 27.54
CA ASN A 165 5.14 -43.52 26.84
C ASN A 165 4.67 -43.86 25.40
N PHE A 166 4.23 -45.11 25.17
CA PHE A 166 3.81 -45.62 23.87
C PHE A 166 4.87 -45.47 22.76
N GLY A 167 6.16 -45.40 23.09
CA GLY A 167 7.24 -45.21 22.13
C GLY A 167 7.30 -43.77 21.54
N ILE A 168 6.46 -42.84 22.01
CA ILE A 168 6.45 -41.47 21.50
C ILE A 168 7.75 -40.78 21.92
N PRO A 169 8.55 -40.25 20.94
CA PRO A 169 9.78 -39.52 21.20
C PRO A 169 9.52 -38.22 22.00
N THR A 170 10.53 -37.80 22.76
CA THR A 170 10.48 -36.45 23.36
C THR A 170 10.49 -35.38 22.29
N LEU A 171 9.63 -34.37 22.44
CA LEU A 171 9.53 -33.27 21.49
C LEU A 171 10.83 -32.47 21.40
N PRO A 172 11.19 -31.99 20.17
CA PRO A 172 12.38 -31.18 19.98
C PRO A 172 12.22 -29.81 20.68
N ASN A 173 13.33 -29.12 20.87
CA ASN A 173 13.31 -27.79 21.47
C ASN A 173 13.36 -26.73 20.37
N LEU A 174 12.24 -26.03 20.16
CA LEU A 174 12.03 -25.10 19.04
C LEU A 174 12.31 -23.63 19.39
N GLU A 175 12.89 -23.35 20.57
CA GLU A 175 13.10 -22.02 21.10
C GLU A 175 14.02 -21.15 20.20
N THR A 176 14.97 -21.80 19.52
CA THR A 176 15.90 -21.13 18.58
C THR A 176 15.49 -21.23 17.12
N LYS A 177 14.26 -21.65 16.83
CA LYS A 177 13.69 -21.72 15.47
C LYS A 177 12.57 -20.73 15.26
N PHE A 178 11.75 -20.51 16.30
CA PHE A 178 10.65 -19.54 16.30
C PHE A 178 10.83 -18.62 17.49
N VAL A 179 11.22 -17.37 17.22
CA VAL A 179 11.61 -16.39 18.23
C VAL A 179 10.63 -15.24 18.32
N SER A 180 10.54 -14.65 19.51
CA SER A 180 9.75 -13.42 19.71
C SER A 180 10.66 -12.21 19.58
N ALA A 181 10.51 -11.45 18.47
CA ALA A 181 11.41 -10.35 18.15
C ALA A 181 10.77 -9.30 17.23
N ASN A 182 11.25 -8.05 17.31
CA ASN A 182 10.90 -7.02 16.34
C ASN A 182 11.77 -7.17 15.10
N THR A 183 11.26 -7.82 14.07
CA THR A 183 11.97 -8.12 12.82
C THR A 183 12.45 -6.87 12.08
N LEU A 184 11.75 -5.74 12.24
CA LEU A 184 12.08 -4.49 11.55
C LEU A 184 13.26 -3.72 12.16
N ILE A 185 13.74 -4.11 13.33
CA ILE A 185 14.89 -3.45 13.97
C ILE A 185 16.11 -4.36 13.88
N ALA A 186 17.04 -3.97 13.01
CA ALA A 186 18.35 -4.63 12.90
C ALA A 186 19.37 -3.98 13.82
N LYS A 187 20.33 -4.78 14.32
CA LYS A 187 21.54 -4.23 14.92
C LYS A 187 22.52 -3.82 13.82
N LYS A 188 23.10 -2.63 13.92
CA LYS A 188 24.05 -2.11 12.93
C LYS A 188 25.44 -2.60 13.27
N LYS A 189 26.02 -3.45 12.41
CA LYS A 189 27.47 -3.69 12.42
C LYS A 189 28.16 -2.37 12.00
N LYS A 190 29.24 -2.00 12.69
CA LYS A 190 30.09 -0.87 12.27
C LYS A 190 30.86 -1.30 11.02
N ASP A 191 30.95 -0.39 10.06
CA ASP A 191 31.47 -0.51 8.69
C ASP A 191 32.19 -1.82 8.27
N ALA A 192 31.72 -2.37 7.15
CA ALA A 192 32.24 -3.56 6.47
C ALA A 192 33.75 -3.50 6.02
N GLN A 193 34.44 -2.40 6.25
CA GLN A 193 35.88 -2.29 5.94
C GLN A 193 36.79 -3.06 6.93
N LEU A 194 36.25 -3.57 8.04
CA LEU A 194 36.97 -4.35 9.04
C LEU A 194 36.91 -5.88 8.81
N GLU A 195 36.17 -6.34 7.81
CA GLU A 195 36.05 -7.78 7.46
C GLU A 195 37.38 -8.42 6.97
N LEU A 196 38.45 -7.64 6.79
CA LEU A 196 39.77 -8.15 6.32
C LEU A 196 40.58 -8.85 7.41
N PHE A 197 40.18 -8.76 8.69
CA PHE A 197 40.82 -9.45 9.81
C PHE A 197 39.74 -9.94 10.79
N GLU A 198 38.98 -10.96 10.40
CA GLU A 198 38.05 -11.61 11.34
C GLU A 198 38.86 -12.28 12.48
N ASN A 199 38.54 -11.92 13.72
CA ASN A 199 39.11 -12.54 14.89
C ASN A 199 38.70 -14.03 14.89
N PRO A 200 39.68 -14.99 14.81
CA PRO A 200 39.38 -16.41 14.75
C PRO A 200 38.52 -16.91 15.91
N ASP A 201 38.61 -16.22 17.07
CA ASP A 201 37.85 -16.58 18.27
C ASP A 201 36.34 -16.29 18.09
N ILE A 202 35.99 -15.28 17.28
CA ILE A 202 34.60 -14.99 16.95
C ILE A 202 33.99 -16.17 16.17
N GLU A 203 34.62 -16.61 15.09
CA GLU A 203 34.12 -17.72 14.26
C GLU A 203 34.13 -19.05 15.04
N THR A 204 35.12 -19.30 15.85
CA THR A 204 35.15 -20.45 16.75
C THR A 204 33.97 -20.43 17.71
N THR A 205 33.72 -19.27 18.36
CA THR A 205 32.63 -19.15 19.34
C THR A 205 31.25 -19.24 18.68
N LYS A 206 31.06 -18.69 17.44
CA LYS A 206 29.84 -18.86 16.65
C LYS A 206 29.59 -20.36 16.34
N SER A 207 30.62 -21.07 15.93
CA SER A 207 30.55 -22.52 15.63
C SER A 207 30.19 -23.35 16.87
N GLU A 208 30.82 -23.06 18.01
CA GLU A 208 30.48 -23.66 19.29
C GLU A 208 29.04 -23.40 19.70
N LEU A 209 28.56 -22.16 19.53
CA LEU A 209 27.17 -21.78 19.84
C LEU A 209 26.16 -22.53 18.94
N ALA A 210 26.45 -22.64 17.64
CA ALA A 210 25.63 -23.42 16.71
C ALA A 210 25.57 -24.90 17.10
N GLU A 211 26.71 -25.50 17.48
CA GLU A 211 26.76 -26.87 17.94
C GLU A 211 25.94 -27.09 19.24
N ILE A 212 26.04 -26.18 20.20
CA ILE A 212 25.28 -26.25 21.45
C ILE A 212 23.77 -26.17 21.18
N ARG A 213 23.34 -25.29 20.27
CA ARG A 213 21.92 -25.15 19.86
C ARG A 213 21.42 -26.41 19.13
N HIS A 214 22.24 -27.01 18.27
CA HIS A 214 21.92 -28.29 17.62
C HIS A 214 21.76 -29.41 18.66
N LYS A 215 22.70 -29.53 19.61
CA LYS A 215 22.58 -30.47 20.72
C LYS A 215 21.36 -30.21 21.61
N HIS A 216 21.04 -28.93 21.84
CA HIS A 216 19.85 -28.54 22.61
C HIS A 216 18.57 -28.94 21.90
N PHE A 217 18.47 -28.75 20.55
CA PHE A 217 17.33 -29.13 19.75
C PHE A 217 16.93 -30.60 19.99
N ALA A 218 17.89 -31.51 20.01
CA ALA A 218 17.68 -32.93 20.18
C ALA A 218 17.70 -33.41 21.67
N ALA A 219 17.93 -32.51 22.63
CA ALA A 219 18.11 -32.89 24.04
C ALA A 219 16.81 -33.43 24.67
N LYS A 220 16.87 -34.60 25.29
CA LYS A 220 15.72 -35.33 25.85
C LYS A 220 15.52 -35.11 27.35
N SER A 221 16.61 -35.00 28.15
CA SER A 221 16.50 -34.87 29.59
C SER A 221 16.50 -33.43 30.08
N ALA A 222 15.77 -33.12 31.15
CA ALA A 222 15.73 -31.80 31.77
C ALA A 222 17.11 -31.31 32.21
N SER A 223 17.94 -32.21 32.75
CA SER A 223 19.31 -31.89 33.18
C SER A 223 20.21 -31.52 31.99
N THR A 224 20.11 -32.26 30.88
CA THR A 224 20.85 -31.96 29.65
C THR A 224 20.40 -30.61 29.06
N LYS A 225 19.10 -30.37 28.99
CA LYS A 225 18.54 -29.07 28.53
C LYS A 225 19.06 -27.91 29.37
N HIS A 226 19.03 -28.05 30.70
CA HIS A 226 19.50 -26.98 31.60
C HIS A 226 21.01 -26.72 31.42
N ARG A 227 21.83 -27.74 31.31
CA ARG A 227 23.27 -27.61 31.06
C ARG A 227 23.55 -26.91 29.73
N LEU A 228 22.87 -27.31 28.65
CA LEU A 228 23.07 -26.71 27.32
C LEU A 228 22.60 -25.26 27.25
N ARG A 229 21.51 -24.92 27.95
CA ARG A 229 21.05 -23.51 28.06
C ARG A 229 22.07 -22.63 28.80
N LYS A 230 22.70 -23.15 29.82
CA LYS A 230 23.77 -22.44 30.53
C LYS A 230 25.00 -22.24 29.63
N GLN A 231 25.41 -23.27 28.87
CA GLN A 231 26.49 -23.16 27.90
C GLN A 231 26.15 -22.16 26.76
N ASP A 232 24.94 -22.17 26.26
CA ASP A 232 24.46 -21.16 25.27
C ASP A 232 24.58 -19.74 25.83
N GLN A 233 24.21 -19.54 27.10
CA GLN A 233 24.35 -18.24 27.74
C GLN A 233 25.81 -17.81 27.85
N GLU A 234 26.68 -18.66 28.35
CA GLU A 234 28.12 -18.40 28.51
C GLU A 234 28.78 -18.07 27.17
N LEU A 235 28.41 -18.79 26.09
CA LEU A 235 28.91 -18.52 24.73
C LEU A 235 28.39 -17.23 24.17
N ARG A 236 27.12 -16.87 24.41
CA ARG A 236 26.54 -15.57 23.96
C ARG A 236 27.25 -14.39 24.65
N GLU A 237 27.50 -14.51 25.96
CA GLU A 237 28.24 -13.48 26.71
C GLU A 237 29.69 -13.35 26.18
N LYS A 238 30.38 -14.48 25.95
CA LYS A 238 31.73 -14.48 25.36
C LYS A 238 31.72 -13.84 23.97
N LEU A 239 30.81 -14.25 23.11
CA LEU A 239 30.71 -13.71 21.73
C LEU A 239 30.40 -12.23 21.73
N ALA A 240 29.48 -11.75 22.59
CA ALA A 240 29.15 -10.34 22.69
C ALA A 240 30.36 -9.48 23.14
N ASN A 241 31.18 -10.01 24.07
CA ASN A 241 32.41 -9.33 24.50
C ASN A 241 33.43 -9.25 23.35
N LEU A 242 33.67 -10.36 22.63
CA LEU A 242 34.55 -10.37 21.46
C LEU A 242 34.10 -9.39 20.37
N LEU A 243 32.81 -9.36 20.05
CA LEU A 243 32.23 -8.43 19.05
C LEU A 243 32.30 -6.95 19.50
N SER A 244 32.29 -6.69 20.81
CA SER A 244 32.47 -5.35 21.36
C SER A 244 33.94 -4.91 21.34
N GLU A 245 34.86 -5.82 21.70
CA GLU A 245 36.33 -5.59 21.71
C GLU A 245 36.83 -5.31 20.28
N ASP A 246 36.35 -6.04 19.29
CA ASP A 246 36.70 -5.84 17.88
C ASP A 246 35.92 -4.68 17.22
N ASN A 247 35.18 -3.87 18.00
CA ASN A 247 34.36 -2.77 17.49
C ASN A 247 33.33 -3.14 16.42
N CYS A 248 32.95 -4.41 16.31
CA CYS A 248 31.91 -4.87 15.38
C CYS A 248 30.54 -4.25 15.71
N PHE A 249 30.26 -4.04 17.00
CA PHE A 249 29.03 -3.39 17.49
C PHE A 249 29.36 -2.28 18.50
N ALA A 250 28.38 -1.39 18.71
CA ALA A 250 28.44 -0.48 19.85
C ALA A 250 28.30 -1.28 21.16
N PRO A 251 28.92 -0.86 22.28
CA PRO A 251 28.86 -1.61 23.55
C PRO A 251 27.43 -1.87 24.04
N GLU A 252 26.49 -0.92 23.82
CA GLU A 252 25.08 -1.05 24.16
C GLU A 252 24.38 -2.12 23.31
N ASP A 253 24.71 -2.21 22.01
CA ASP A 253 24.20 -3.23 21.12
C ASP A 253 24.76 -4.61 21.46
N ALA A 254 26.05 -4.74 21.73
CA ALA A 254 26.65 -5.99 22.18
C ALA A 254 26.03 -6.49 23.49
N LYS A 255 25.76 -5.58 24.44
CA LYS A 255 25.04 -5.89 25.67
C LYS A 255 23.64 -6.43 25.39
N GLN A 256 22.85 -5.76 24.54
CA GLN A 256 21.49 -6.22 24.19
C GLN A 256 21.51 -7.58 23.49
N LEU A 257 22.55 -7.86 22.67
CA LEU A 257 22.76 -9.17 22.07
C LEU A 257 22.99 -10.24 23.15
N SER A 258 23.87 -10.03 24.13
CA SER A 258 24.13 -10.98 25.20
C SER A 258 22.94 -11.23 26.12
N GLU A 259 22.14 -10.20 26.41
CA GLU A 259 20.95 -10.26 27.26
C GLU A 259 19.78 -11.00 26.60
N TRP A 260 19.78 -11.13 25.24
CA TRP A 260 18.72 -11.88 24.57
C TRP A 260 18.71 -13.34 25.01
N ASN A 261 17.57 -13.81 25.53
CA ASN A 261 17.40 -15.18 26.02
C ASN A 261 16.30 -15.89 25.20
N PRO A 262 16.65 -16.85 24.31
CA PRO A 262 15.67 -17.59 23.52
C PRO A 262 14.79 -18.51 24.35
N TYR A 263 15.21 -18.85 25.58
CA TYR A 263 14.52 -19.79 26.48
C TYR A 263 13.48 -19.12 27.38
N ASP A 264 13.46 -17.80 27.43
CA ASP A 264 12.36 -17.03 28.07
C ASP A 264 11.22 -16.87 27.07
N GLN A 265 10.19 -17.67 27.26
CA GLN A 265 9.04 -17.73 26.33
C GLN A 265 8.15 -16.47 26.39
N ASN A 266 8.29 -15.63 27.39
CA ASN A 266 7.50 -14.39 27.55
C ASN A 266 8.25 -13.14 27.10
N ALA A 267 9.59 -13.22 27.00
CA ALA A 267 10.40 -12.10 26.55
C ALA A 267 10.25 -11.88 25.04
N VAL A 268 10.17 -10.58 24.66
CA VAL A 268 10.18 -10.14 23.26
C VAL A 268 11.43 -9.32 23.02
N SER A 269 12.26 -9.74 22.06
CA SER A 269 13.44 -8.98 21.68
C SER A 269 13.05 -7.69 20.97
N SER A 270 13.67 -6.58 21.34
CA SER A 270 13.49 -5.28 20.66
C SER A 270 14.14 -5.21 19.28
N PHE A 271 14.90 -6.21 18.88
CA PHE A 271 15.64 -6.31 17.62
C PHE A 271 15.55 -7.73 17.07
N PHE A 272 15.92 -7.89 15.79
CA PHE A 272 16.06 -9.17 15.13
C PHE A 272 17.39 -9.24 14.36
N ASP A 273 18.19 -10.23 14.70
CA ASP A 273 19.45 -10.55 14.03
C ASP A 273 19.49 -12.05 13.70
N PRO A 274 19.47 -12.45 12.41
CA PRO A 274 19.38 -13.84 12.01
C PRO A 274 20.67 -14.64 12.31
N GLU A 275 21.83 -14.00 12.24
CA GLU A 275 23.10 -14.65 12.57
C GLU A 275 23.15 -14.96 14.07
N TRP A 276 22.81 -13.99 14.92
CA TRP A 276 22.78 -14.15 16.36
C TRP A 276 21.72 -15.14 16.84
N MET A 277 20.50 -15.02 16.29
CA MET A 277 19.35 -15.80 16.78
C MET A 277 19.27 -17.21 16.20
N PHE A 278 19.67 -17.37 14.94
CA PHE A 278 19.49 -18.61 14.19
C PHE A 278 20.81 -19.25 13.71
N GLY A 279 21.91 -18.52 13.75
CA GLY A 279 23.18 -18.93 13.15
C GLY A 279 23.16 -18.85 11.62
N VAL A 280 22.32 -17.95 11.04
CA VAL A 280 22.20 -17.75 9.60
C VAL A 280 22.90 -16.46 9.22
N SER A 281 24.14 -16.54 8.73
CA SER A 281 25.00 -15.41 8.35
C SER A 281 24.75 -14.94 6.91
N ASP A 282 24.55 -15.86 5.98
CA ASP A 282 24.48 -15.57 4.53
C ASP A 282 23.09 -15.11 4.06
N GLY A 283 22.13 -15.07 4.99
CA GLY A 283 20.74 -14.78 4.70
C GLY A 283 19.90 -16.00 4.31
N PHE A 284 18.66 -15.75 3.90
CA PHE A 284 17.69 -16.78 3.58
C PHE A 284 17.53 -16.95 2.06
N ASP A 285 17.23 -18.17 1.64
CA ASP A 285 16.91 -18.48 0.24
C ASP A 285 15.49 -18.02 -0.09
N LEU A 286 14.58 -18.09 0.90
CA LEU A 286 13.18 -17.70 0.78
C LEU A 286 12.72 -16.95 2.02
N VAL A 287 12.03 -15.81 1.79
CA VAL A 287 11.28 -15.07 2.80
C VAL A 287 9.83 -15.06 2.38
N ILE A 288 8.93 -15.59 3.21
CA ILE A 288 7.51 -15.75 2.86
C ILE A 288 6.62 -15.43 4.05
N GLY A 289 5.45 -14.80 3.84
CA GLY A 289 4.55 -14.50 4.94
C GLY A 289 3.43 -13.53 4.60
N ASN A 290 2.71 -13.16 5.66
CA ASN A 290 1.65 -12.14 5.65
C ASN A 290 1.98 -11.08 6.72
N PRO A 291 2.79 -10.06 6.40
CA PRO A 291 3.16 -9.00 7.35
C PRO A 291 1.95 -8.20 7.83
N PRO A 292 2.01 -7.57 9.03
CA PRO A 292 0.87 -6.86 9.62
C PRO A 292 0.46 -5.61 8.84
N TYR A 293 -0.87 -5.34 8.77
CA TYR A 293 -1.47 -4.18 8.08
C TYR A 293 -1.80 -3.09 9.10
N ILE A 294 -0.80 -2.31 9.51
CA ILE A 294 -0.92 -1.23 10.50
C ILE A 294 -0.34 0.04 9.89
N GLN A 295 -1.11 1.12 9.90
CA GLN A 295 -0.61 2.42 9.44
C GLN A 295 0.43 2.99 10.43
N LEU A 296 1.55 3.48 9.92
CA LEU A 296 2.64 4.07 10.71
C LEU A 296 2.20 5.30 11.54
N GLN A 297 1.17 6.00 11.07
CA GLN A 297 0.57 7.13 11.80
C GLN A 297 -0.42 6.73 12.91
N SER A 298 -0.77 5.45 13.04
CA SER A 298 -1.66 4.96 14.10
C SER A 298 -1.07 5.21 15.49
N ASN A 299 -1.93 5.23 16.52
CA ASN A 299 -1.54 5.46 17.91
C ASN A 299 -0.71 6.75 18.11
N GLY A 300 -1.12 7.84 17.45
CA GLY A 300 -0.41 9.13 17.53
C GLY A 300 0.96 9.12 16.87
N GLY A 301 1.19 8.24 15.89
CA GLY A 301 2.42 8.15 15.12
C GLY A 301 3.59 7.51 15.88
N LYS A 302 3.35 6.76 16.93
CA LYS A 302 4.41 6.09 17.72
C LYS A 302 5.23 5.12 16.88
N LEU A 303 4.57 4.31 16.03
CA LEU A 303 5.25 3.37 15.12
C LEU A 303 6.07 4.09 14.07
N GLY A 304 5.55 5.19 13.50
CA GLY A 304 6.30 6.02 12.55
C GLY A 304 7.60 6.55 13.18
N LYS A 305 7.53 7.11 14.38
CA LYS A 305 8.72 7.61 15.11
C LYS A 305 9.71 6.50 15.44
N LEU A 306 9.24 5.28 15.73
CA LEU A 306 10.11 4.13 16.03
C LEU A 306 10.95 3.75 14.81
N TYR A 307 10.32 3.70 13.61
CA TYR A 307 10.99 3.20 12.40
C TYR A 307 11.61 4.31 11.52
N GLU A 308 11.32 5.58 11.77
CA GLU A 308 11.87 6.72 11.01
C GLU A 308 13.40 6.70 10.97
N LYS A 309 14.05 6.31 12.09
CA LYS A 309 15.52 6.27 12.23
C LYS A 309 16.14 4.93 11.78
N SER A 310 15.34 3.96 11.36
CA SER A 310 15.83 2.63 10.98
C SER A 310 16.50 2.59 9.61
N GLY A 311 16.38 3.67 8.81
CA GLY A 311 17.09 3.83 7.54
C GLY A 311 16.43 3.13 6.35
N TYR A 312 15.15 2.76 6.44
CA TYR A 312 14.41 2.19 5.31
C TYR A 312 14.15 3.24 4.23
N CYS A 313 14.55 2.95 2.99
CA CYS A 313 14.26 3.82 1.85
C CYS A 313 12.78 3.79 1.45
N SER A 314 12.07 2.71 1.76
CA SER A 314 10.63 2.56 1.56
C SER A 314 9.77 3.30 2.61
N PHE A 315 10.38 3.92 3.62
CA PHE A 315 9.66 4.59 4.70
C PHE A 315 8.88 5.82 4.19
N ASP A 316 7.60 5.84 4.50
CA ASP A 316 6.73 7.01 4.42
C ASP A 316 5.86 7.08 5.68
N SER A 317 5.78 8.23 6.33
CA SER A 317 5.05 8.39 7.59
C SER A 317 3.54 8.11 7.49
N LYS A 318 2.97 8.17 6.27
CA LYS A 318 1.56 7.84 5.97
C LYS A 318 1.38 6.40 5.50
N GLY A 319 2.47 5.67 5.34
CA GLY A 319 2.48 4.29 4.86
C GLY A 319 2.06 3.28 5.91
N ASP A 320 2.02 2.03 5.49
CA ASP A 320 1.76 0.88 6.34
C ASP A 320 3.06 0.15 6.70
N VAL A 321 3.06 -0.53 7.86
CA VAL A 321 4.21 -1.30 8.37
C VAL A 321 4.70 -2.35 7.36
N TYR A 322 3.80 -3.00 6.60
CA TYR A 322 4.20 -4.01 5.61
C TYR A 322 5.13 -3.45 4.52
N CYS A 323 5.10 -2.14 4.24
CA CYS A 323 6.05 -1.53 3.31
C CYS A 323 7.50 -1.72 3.77
N LEU A 324 7.73 -1.63 5.08
CA LEU A 324 9.04 -1.84 5.69
C LEU A 324 9.43 -3.32 5.68
N PHE A 325 8.46 -4.23 5.84
CA PHE A 325 8.70 -5.67 5.76
C PHE A 325 9.19 -6.13 4.38
N TYR A 326 8.71 -5.51 3.29
CA TYR A 326 9.23 -5.81 1.96
C TYR A 326 10.73 -5.49 1.83
N GLU A 327 11.16 -4.32 2.29
CA GLU A 327 12.57 -3.94 2.27
C GLU A 327 13.38 -4.76 3.28
N ARG A 328 12.84 -5.01 4.50
CA ARG A 328 13.50 -5.86 5.49
C ARG A 328 13.69 -7.28 4.99
N GLY A 329 12.66 -7.85 4.35
CA GLY A 329 12.75 -9.17 3.72
C GLY A 329 13.87 -9.22 2.67
N TRP A 330 13.98 -8.19 1.83
CA TRP A 330 15.09 -8.08 0.86
C TRP A 330 16.47 -8.03 1.55
N GLN A 331 16.60 -7.29 2.65
CA GLN A 331 17.85 -7.26 3.42
C GLN A 331 18.23 -8.64 3.95
N LEU A 332 17.24 -9.43 4.35
CA LEU A 332 17.42 -10.77 4.93
C LEU A 332 17.64 -11.87 3.88
N LEU A 333 17.36 -11.62 2.61
CA LEU A 333 17.60 -12.56 1.52
C LEU A 333 19.07 -12.65 1.13
N LYS A 334 19.50 -13.85 0.73
CA LYS A 334 20.70 -14.06 -0.10
C LYS A 334 20.56 -13.37 -1.44
N ARG A 335 21.66 -13.19 -2.16
CA ARG A 335 21.60 -12.85 -3.60
C ARG A 335 20.82 -13.94 -4.32
N ASP A 336 19.98 -13.54 -5.27
CA ASP A 336 19.05 -14.39 -6.03
C ASP A 336 18.00 -15.14 -5.18
N GLY A 337 17.94 -14.88 -3.87
CA GLY A 337 16.87 -15.37 -3.00
C GLY A 337 15.52 -14.71 -3.32
N HIS A 338 14.43 -15.37 -2.93
CA HIS A 338 13.07 -14.97 -3.28
C HIS A 338 12.28 -14.48 -2.07
N LEU A 339 11.44 -13.47 -2.28
CA LEU A 339 10.42 -13.06 -1.31
C LEU A 339 9.04 -13.25 -1.91
N CYS A 340 8.11 -13.77 -1.11
CA CYS A 340 6.70 -13.89 -1.48
C CYS A 340 5.80 -13.44 -0.32
N PHE A 341 5.16 -12.28 -0.44
CA PHE A 341 4.26 -11.75 0.57
C PHE A 341 2.85 -11.54 0.03
N ILE A 342 1.86 -11.77 0.90
CA ILE A 342 0.50 -11.24 0.71
C ILE A 342 0.34 -9.99 1.57
N THR A 343 -0.11 -8.88 0.99
CA THR A 343 -0.29 -7.60 1.69
C THR A 343 -1.52 -6.88 1.16
N SER A 344 -1.87 -5.71 1.74
CA SER A 344 -2.82 -4.81 1.09
C SER A 344 -2.29 -4.30 -0.25
N ASN A 345 -3.15 -4.21 -1.26
CA ASN A 345 -2.79 -3.71 -2.59
C ASN A 345 -2.70 -2.16 -2.68
N LYS A 346 -2.98 -1.44 -1.59
CA LYS A 346 -3.00 0.03 -1.59
C LYS A 346 -1.67 0.67 -2.01
N TRP A 347 -0.53 0.06 -1.63
CA TRP A 347 0.79 0.56 -2.02
C TRP A 347 0.99 0.62 -3.54
N MET A 348 0.26 -0.19 -4.30
CA MET A 348 0.38 -0.23 -5.76
C MET A 348 -0.01 1.10 -6.41
N ARG A 349 -0.94 1.85 -5.80
CA ARG A 349 -1.48 3.11 -6.35
C ARG A 349 -1.28 4.30 -5.43
N ALA A 350 -1.32 4.11 -4.09
CA ALA A 350 -1.24 5.17 -3.10
C ALA A 350 0.04 6.01 -3.20
N GLY A 351 -0.08 7.31 -2.89
CA GLY A 351 1.04 8.23 -2.89
C GLY A 351 2.17 7.80 -1.95
N TYR A 352 1.83 7.26 -0.77
CA TYR A 352 2.81 6.74 0.19
C TYR A 352 3.58 5.52 -0.35
N GLY A 353 3.00 4.79 -1.31
CA GLY A 353 3.64 3.63 -1.94
C GLY A 353 4.73 3.98 -2.96
N ALA A 354 4.89 5.26 -3.34
CA ALA A 354 5.84 5.66 -4.38
C ALA A 354 7.29 5.22 -4.08
N LYS A 355 7.75 5.42 -2.83
CA LYS A 355 9.09 4.99 -2.41
C LYS A 355 9.27 3.47 -2.44
N LEU A 356 8.22 2.72 -2.06
CA LEU A 356 8.24 1.27 -2.12
C LEU A 356 8.26 0.77 -3.57
N ARG A 357 7.47 1.37 -4.47
CA ARG A 357 7.51 1.05 -5.91
C ARG A 357 8.87 1.36 -6.54
N GLU A 358 9.48 2.49 -6.17
CA GLU A 358 10.85 2.82 -6.59
C GLU A 358 11.87 1.78 -6.10
N PHE A 359 11.74 1.34 -4.84
CA PHE A 359 12.56 0.28 -4.28
C PHE A 359 12.42 -1.02 -5.10
N PHE A 360 11.19 -1.47 -5.38
CA PHE A 360 10.97 -2.65 -6.19
C PHE A 360 11.57 -2.52 -7.60
N ALA A 361 11.31 -1.40 -8.26
CA ALA A 361 11.80 -1.15 -9.62
C ALA A 361 13.34 -1.19 -9.73
N LYS A 362 14.04 -0.66 -8.71
CA LYS A 362 15.51 -0.47 -8.75
C LYS A 362 16.31 -1.57 -8.06
N LYS A 363 15.73 -2.29 -7.09
CA LYS A 363 16.47 -3.21 -6.20
C LYS A 363 16.02 -4.65 -6.28
N THR A 364 14.91 -4.94 -6.96
CA THR A 364 14.34 -6.27 -7.04
C THR A 364 13.97 -6.64 -8.48
N ASN A 365 13.78 -7.94 -8.71
CA ASN A 365 13.17 -8.46 -9.92
C ASN A 365 11.77 -8.99 -9.59
N PRO A 366 10.68 -8.22 -9.81
CA PRO A 366 9.33 -8.70 -9.60
C PRO A 366 8.99 -9.84 -10.57
N LEU A 367 8.62 -11.00 -10.03
CA LEU A 367 8.36 -12.22 -10.80
C LEU A 367 6.87 -12.52 -10.96
N LEU A 368 6.08 -12.27 -9.90
CA LEU A 368 4.64 -12.56 -9.87
C LEU A 368 3.92 -11.48 -9.08
N LEU A 369 2.81 -10.98 -9.63
CA LEU A 369 1.90 -10.05 -8.97
C LEU A 369 0.46 -10.48 -9.19
N ILE A 370 -0.27 -10.79 -8.12
CA ILE A 370 -1.71 -11.06 -8.16
C ILE A 370 -2.43 -9.97 -7.39
N ASP A 371 -3.29 -9.21 -8.07
CA ASP A 371 -4.15 -8.20 -7.46
C ASP A 371 -5.56 -8.77 -7.25
N PHE A 372 -6.02 -8.85 -6.00
CA PHE A 372 -7.35 -9.30 -5.63
C PHE A 372 -8.36 -8.15 -5.59
N ALA A 373 -8.39 -7.32 -6.61
CA ALA A 373 -9.17 -6.10 -6.70
C ALA A 373 -10.69 -6.32 -6.46
N GLY A 374 -11.15 -6.09 -5.22
CA GLY A 374 -12.56 -6.24 -4.82
C GLY A 374 -13.01 -7.69 -4.63
N VAL A 375 -12.09 -8.64 -4.56
CA VAL A 375 -12.34 -10.04 -4.15
C VAL A 375 -11.91 -10.22 -2.70
N LYS A 376 -12.83 -10.67 -1.87
CA LYS A 376 -12.58 -10.87 -0.44
C LYS A 376 -11.71 -12.11 -0.23
N VAL A 377 -10.44 -11.89 0.12
CA VAL A 377 -9.48 -12.97 0.47
C VAL A 377 -9.61 -13.38 1.93
N PHE A 378 -9.76 -12.43 2.83
CA PHE A 378 -9.86 -12.68 4.27
C PHE A 378 -11.33 -12.68 4.74
N GLU A 379 -11.74 -13.67 5.54
CA GLU A 379 -13.14 -13.84 5.99
C GLU A 379 -13.67 -12.59 6.73
N ASN A 380 -12.84 -11.92 7.53
CA ASN A 380 -13.21 -10.85 8.44
C ASN A 380 -12.55 -9.49 8.16
N ALA A 381 -12.12 -9.25 6.91
CA ALA A 381 -11.53 -7.98 6.51
C ALA A 381 -12.17 -7.40 5.25
N THR A 382 -12.20 -6.07 5.16
CA THR A 382 -12.62 -5.31 3.98
C THR A 382 -11.42 -4.76 3.22
N VAL A 383 -10.26 -5.41 3.34
CA VAL A 383 -9.00 -4.98 2.72
C VAL A 383 -8.81 -5.74 1.42
N ASP A 384 -8.61 -5.01 0.34
CA ASP A 384 -8.16 -5.60 -0.92
C ASP A 384 -6.68 -5.96 -0.79
N ALA A 385 -6.36 -7.23 -1.15
CA ALA A 385 -5.04 -7.79 -0.99
C ALA A 385 -4.31 -7.93 -2.34
N ASN A 386 -3.00 -8.13 -2.27
CA ASN A 386 -2.19 -8.58 -3.39
C ASN A 386 -1.15 -9.61 -2.94
N ILE A 387 -0.75 -10.51 -3.82
CA ILE A 387 0.45 -11.33 -3.66
C ILE A 387 1.52 -10.75 -4.56
N LEU A 388 2.70 -10.45 -3.99
CA LEU A 388 3.89 -10.07 -4.73
C LEU A 388 5.02 -11.04 -4.44
N MET A 389 5.61 -11.62 -5.48
CA MET A 389 6.85 -12.38 -5.40
C MET A 389 7.94 -11.67 -6.20
N TYR A 390 9.12 -11.50 -5.62
CA TYR A 390 10.30 -10.97 -6.29
C TYR A 390 11.57 -11.74 -5.94
N ALA A 391 12.58 -11.66 -6.81
CA ALA A 391 13.94 -12.08 -6.52
C ALA A 391 14.84 -10.89 -6.14
N LYS A 392 15.85 -11.13 -5.32
CA LYS A 392 16.92 -10.17 -5.00
C LYS A 392 17.97 -10.17 -6.11
N SER A 393 17.55 -9.72 -7.29
CA SER A 393 18.35 -9.63 -8.52
C SER A 393 17.98 -8.37 -9.29
N GLU A 394 18.65 -8.13 -10.41
CA GLU A 394 18.32 -7.04 -11.33
C GLU A 394 16.93 -7.24 -11.94
N ASN A 395 16.21 -6.13 -12.14
CA ASN A 395 14.86 -6.16 -12.69
C ASN A 395 14.86 -6.49 -14.18
N GLU A 396 14.33 -7.64 -14.54
CA GLU A 396 14.18 -8.09 -15.93
C GLU A 396 12.98 -7.46 -16.66
N GLN A 397 12.16 -6.67 -15.94
CA GLN A 397 10.97 -6.00 -16.47
C GLN A 397 9.91 -6.96 -17.03
N LYS A 398 9.84 -8.15 -16.47
CA LYS A 398 8.95 -9.25 -16.90
C LYS A 398 8.22 -9.85 -15.69
N THR A 399 7.19 -9.16 -15.24
CA THR A 399 6.37 -9.64 -14.14
C THR A 399 5.13 -10.34 -14.67
N ILE A 400 4.90 -11.58 -14.25
CA ILE A 400 3.64 -12.29 -14.53
C ILE A 400 2.57 -11.76 -13.61
N CYS A 401 1.48 -11.25 -14.16
CA CYS A 401 0.45 -10.56 -13.42
C CYS A 401 -0.93 -11.16 -13.64
N GLY A 402 -1.74 -11.24 -12.57
CA GLY A 402 -3.15 -11.63 -12.62
C GLY A 402 -4.02 -10.68 -11.82
N VAL A 403 -5.25 -10.45 -12.28
CA VAL A 403 -6.26 -9.68 -11.55
C VAL A 403 -7.45 -10.56 -11.24
N ALA A 404 -7.62 -10.90 -9.96
CA ALA A 404 -8.82 -11.53 -9.47
C ALA A 404 -9.88 -10.46 -9.19
N ASN A 405 -11.07 -10.60 -9.76
CA ASN A 405 -12.17 -9.66 -9.62
C ASN A 405 -13.50 -10.38 -9.32
N LYS A 406 -14.58 -9.64 -9.14
CA LYS A 406 -15.90 -10.21 -8.81
C LYS A 406 -16.45 -11.22 -9.83
N GLN A 407 -15.96 -11.18 -11.08
CA GLN A 407 -16.42 -12.05 -12.16
C GLN A 407 -15.71 -13.40 -12.13
N ASN A 408 -14.44 -13.43 -11.70
CA ASN A 408 -13.61 -14.63 -11.59
C ASN A 408 -13.23 -14.96 -10.13
N LYS A 409 -14.05 -14.55 -9.15
CA LYS A 409 -13.78 -14.71 -7.71
C LYS A 409 -13.46 -16.14 -7.28
N ASP A 410 -13.95 -17.14 -8.02
CA ASP A 410 -13.68 -18.56 -7.75
C ASP A 410 -12.24 -18.97 -8.08
N CYS A 411 -11.44 -18.09 -8.74
CA CYS A 411 -10.03 -18.33 -9.00
C CYS A 411 -9.19 -18.54 -7.72
N ILE A 412 -9.65 -18.03 -6.56
CA ILE A 412 -8.99 -18.24 -5.26
C ILE A 412 -8.86 -19.73 -4.93
N LYS A 413 -9.79 -20.57 -5.39
CA LYS A 413 -9.77 -22.01 -5.16
C LYS A 413 -8.65 -22.73 -5.91
N ASN A 414 -8.22 -22.18 -7.04
CA ASN A 414 -7.11 -22.67 -7.85
C ASN A 414 -6.39 -21.52 -8.55
N LEU A 415 -5.51 -20.84 -7.81
CA LEU A 415 -4.74 -19.72 -8.35
C LEU A 415 -3.70 -20.13 -9.39
N SER A 416 -3.17 -21.35 -9.31
CA SER A 416 -2.20 -21.86 -10.28
C SER A 416 -2.81 -21.93 -11.69
N ASP A 417 -4.00 -22.54 -11.82
CA ASP A 417 -4.72 -22.60 -13.10
C ASP A 417 -5.11 -21.20 -13.59
N PHE A 418 -5.55 -20.34 -12.65
CA PHE A 418 -5.91 -18.96 -13.00
C PHE A 418 -4.74 -18.21 -13.61
N ILE A 419 -3.56 -18.27 -12.98
CA ILE A 419 -2.35 -17.60 -13.50
C ILE A 419 -1.92 -18.22 -14.82
N GLN A 420 -1.95 -19.53 -14.97
CA GLN A 420 -1.60 -20.20 -16.22
C GLN A 420 -2.50 -19.77 -17.38
N GLN A 421 -3.77 -19.54 -17.16
CA GLN A 421 -4.77 -19.26 -18.21
C GLN A 421 -5.00 -17.77 -18.47
N GLN A 422 -4.88 -16.91 -17.44
CA GLN A 422 -5.35 -15.53 -17.49
C GLN A 422 -4.28 -14.49 -17.08
N SER A 423 -3.03 -14.91 -16.89
CA SER A 423 -1.97 -13.95 -16.59
C SER A 423 -1.57 -13.13 -17.81
N VAL A 424 -1.05 -11.94 -17.52
CA VAL A 424 -0.44 -11.04 -18.49
C VAL A 424 0.96 -10.68 -18.02
N GLU A 425 1.87 -10.41 -18.95
CA GLU A 425 3.20 -9.90 -18.62
C GLU A 425 3.14 -8.37 -18.51
N CYS A 426 3.65 -7.82 -17.40
CA CYS A 426 3.76 -6.39 -17.16
C CYS A 426 5.21 -6.01 -16.84
N SER A 427 5.58 -4.76 -17.18
CA SER A 427 6.85 -4.16 -16.78
C SER A 427 6.61 -3.11 -15.69
N PHE A 428 7.42 -3.16 -14.63
CA PHE A 428 7.40 -2.20 -13.52
C PHE A 428 8.81 -1.70 -13.25
N ASP A 429 9.16 -0.59 -13.89
CA ASP A 429 10.51 0.01 -13.90
C ASP A 429 10.57 1.40 -13.26
N THR A 430 9.42 1.94 -12.84
CA THR A 430 9.31 3.28 -12.25
C THR A 430 8.60 3.28 -10.89
N SER A 431 8.57 4.44 -10.23
CA SER A 431 7.79 4.69 -9.01
C SER A 431 6.31 4.98 -9.28
N ASP A 432 5.88 4.99 -10.53
CA ASP A 432 4.50 5.24 -10.90
C ASP A 432 3.55 4.15 -10.38
N SER A 433 2.26 4.39 -10.42
CA SER A 433 1.27 3.43 -9.95
C SER A 433 1.39 2.09 -10.70
N TRP A 434 1.50 1.00 -9.95
CA TRP A 434 1.53 -0.34 -10.49
C TRP A 434 0.10 -0.81 -10.75
N VAL A 435 -0.27 -0.88 -12.02
CA VAL A 435 -1.59 -1.32 -12.46
C VAL A 435 -1.41 -2.49 -13.42
N VAL A 436 -2.09 -3.60 -13.11
CA VAL A 436 -2.10 -4.76 -14.00
C VAL A 436 -3.07 -4.51 -15.14
N LEU A 437 -2.55 -4.43 -16.34
CA LEU A 437 -3.29 -4.07 -17.55
C LEU A 437 -3.32 -5.25 -18.53
N SER A 438 -4.50 -5.52 -19.09
CA SER A 438 -4.62 -6.40 -20.25
C SER A 438 -3.85 -5.85 -21.47
N PRO A 439 -3.50 -6.66 -22.46
CA PRO A 439 -2.77 -6.18 -23.65
C PRO A 439 -3.44 -5.01 -24.37
N ILE A 440 -4.79 -5.00 -24.41
CA ILE A 440 -5.53 -3.90 -25.03
C ILE A 440 -5.44 -2.62 -24.19
N GLU A 441 -5.52 -2.73 -22.85
CA GLU A 441 -5.34 -1.61 -21.94
C GLU A 441 -3.93 -1.04 -22.00
N GLN A 442 -2.91 -1.89 -22.08
CA GLN A 442 -1.52 -1.47 -22.27
C GLN A 442 -1.34 -0.72 -23.60
N SER A 443 -1.97 -1.22 -24.68
CA SER A 443 -1.94 -0.55 -25.98
C SER A 443 -2.54 0.84 -25.94
N ILE A 444 -3.74 0.98 -25.35
CA ILE A 444 -4.43 2.27 -25.19
C ILE A 444 -3.59 3.23 -24.34
N LYS A 445 -3.11 2.79 -23.18
CA LYS A 445 -2.26 3.59 -22.28
C LYS A 445 -1.02 4.09 -23.02
N ARG A 446 -0.31 3.20 -23.72
CA ARG A 446 0.89 3.54 -24.50
C ARG A 446 0.59 4.60 -25.58
N LYS A 447 -0.54 4.49 -26.28
CA LYS A 447 -0.95 5.48 -27.30
C LYS A 447 -1.20 6.85 -26.68
N ILE A 448 -1.82 6.90 -25.50
CA ILE A 448 -2.05 8.17 -24.78
C ILE A 448 -0.72 8.80 -24.36
N GLU A 449 0.16 8.02 -23.75
CA GLU A 449 1.42 8.50 -23.19
C GLU A 449 2.46 8.85 -24.27
N ALA A 450 2.47 8.14 -25.40
CA ALA A 450 3.40 8.41 -26.50
C ALA A 450 3.18 9.75 -27.22
N VAL A 451 1.95 10.26 -27.23
CA VAL A 451 1.61 11.52 -27.90
C VAL A 451 1.31 12.65 -26.94
N GLY A 452 1.18 12.32 -25.64
CA GLY A 452 0.80 13.27 -24.60
C GLY A 452 2.00 13.92 -23.92
N THR A 453 1.87 15.21 -23.62
CA THR A 453 2.78 15.97 -22.75
C THR A 453 2.12 16.15 -21.39
N PRO A 454 2.78 15.87 -20.26
CA PRO A 454 2.21 16.10 -18.93
C PRO A 454 1.71 17.52 -18.75
N LEU A 455 0.52 17.68 -18.17
CA LEU A 455 -0.13 18.99 -18.04
C LEU A 455 0.73 20.03 -17.30
N LYS A 456 1.58 19.61 -16.35
CA LYS A 456 2.53 20.48 -15.63
C LYS A 456 3.57 21.16 -16.53
N GLU A 457 3.79 20.66 -17.75
CA GLU A 457 4.77 21.17 -18.71
C GLU A 457 4.16 22.20 -19.69
N TRP A 458 2.83 22.41 -19.56
CA TRP A 458 2.12 23.39 -20.37
C TRP A 458 2.13 24.79 -19.74
N ASP A 459 2.01 25.82 -20.58
CA ASP A 459 1.84 27.22 -20.14
C ASP A 459 0.41 27.45 -19.63
N ILE A 460 0.15 26.91 -18.42
CA ILE A 460 -1.12 27.02 -17.71
C ILE A 460 -0.89 27.36 -16.25
N GLN A 461 -1.93 27.90 -15.61
CA GLN A 461 -1.95 28.11 -14.16
C GLN A 461 -3.22 27.47 -13.59
N ILE A 462 -3.08 26.78 -12.46
CA ILE A 462 -4.19 26.16 -11.75
C ILE A 462 -4.35 26.81 -10.39
N TYR A 463 -5.57 27.26 -10.10
CA TYR A 463 -5.91 27.89 -8.82
C TYR A 463 -7.14 27.23 -8.21
N ARG A 464 -7.31 27.41 -6.92
CA ARG A 464 -8.52 27.03 -6.19
C ARG A 464 -9.52 28.19 -6.21
N GLY A 465 -10.82 27.90 -6.20
CA GLY A 465 -11.85 28.90 -6.04
C GLY A 465 -11.86 29.53 -4.64
N VAL A 466 -12.67 30.56 -4.47
CA VAL A 466 -12.68 31.46 -3.30
C VAL A 466 -13.17 30.76 -2.03
N LEU A 467 -12.39 30.84 -0.97
CA LEU A 467 -12.79 30.49 0.39
C LEU A 467 -13.19 31.77 1.15
N THR A 468 -14.47 31.90 1.45
CA THR A 468 -15.01 33.07 2.17
C THR A 468 -14.78 32.99 3.70
N GLY A 469 -14.72 31.78 4.24
CA GLY A 469 -14.72 31.51 5.68
C GLY A 469 -16.10 31.65 6.34
N CYS A 470 -17.07 32.31 5.69
CA CYS A 470 -18.46 32.43 6.14
C CYS A 470 -19.38 32.61 4.90
N ASN A 471 -19.79 31.50 4.28
CA ASN A 471 -20.59 31.56 3.05
C ASN A 471 -21.89 32.32 3.22
N ASP A 472 -22.56 32.20 4.37
CA ASP A 472 -23.87 32.85 4.63
C ASP A 472 -23.77 34.37 4.53
N ALA A 473 -22.63 34.95 4.88
CA ALA A 473 -22.43 36.41 4.83
C ALA A 473 -21.95 36.89 3.44
N PHE A 474 -21.11 36.08 2.74
CA PHE A 474 -20.45 36.54 1.53
C PHE A 474 -21.10 36.03 0.24
N ILE A 475 -21.93 34.96 0.30
CA ILE A 475 -22.65 34.42 -0.87
C ILE A 475 -24.13 34.73 -0.68
N ILE A 476 -24.67 35.59 -1.56
CA ILE A 476 -26.01 36.13 -1.51
C ILE A 476 -26.80 35.78 -2.77
N ASP A 477 -28.12 35.79 -2.70
CA ASP A 477 -28.97 35.65 -3.86
C ASP A 477 -29.21 37.01 -4.59
N THR A 478 -29.87 36.96 -5.74
CA THR A 478 -30.16 38.13 -6.53
C THR A 478 -31.08 39.12 -5.80
N ALA A 479 -32.01 38.64 -4.95
CA ALA A 479 -32.89 39.51 -4.17
C ALA A 479 -32.08 40.34 -3.18
N LYS A 480 -31.16 39.68 -2.42
CA LYS A 480 -30.30 40.36 -1.44
C LYS A 480 -29.30 41.30 -2.14
N ARG A 481 -28.74 40.90 -3.30
CA ARG A 481 -27.91 41.80 -4.10
C ARG A 481 -28.66 43.09 -4.46
N ASN A 482 -29.89 42.98 -4.97
CA ASN A 482 -30.71 44.14 -5.37
C ASN A 482 -31.07 45.00 -4.15
N GLU A 483 -31.36 44.42 -3.00
CA GLU A 483 -31.57 45.13 -1.73
C GLU A 483 -30.31 45.94 -1.34
N ILE A 484 -29.13 45.37 -1.38
CA ILE A 484 -27.87 46.08 -1.07
C ILE A 484 -27.67 47.23 -2.06
N LEU A 485 -27.88 47.02 -3.34
CA LEU A 485 -27.74 48.05 -4.35
C LEU A 485 -28.77 49.19 -4.22
N SER A 486 -29.98 48.88 -3.74
CA SER A 486 -30.98 49.90 -3.46
C SER A 486 -30.72 50.74 -2.22
N ASN A 487 -29.93 50.19 -1.28
CA ASN A 487 -29.52 50.88 -0.05
C ASN A 487 -28.29 51.78 -0.25
N CYS A 488 -27.64 51.79 -1.44
CA CYS A 488 -26.57 52.70 -1.77
C CYS A 488 -27.07 54.15 -1.80
N GLN A 489 -26.31 55.05 -1.19
CA GLN A 489 -26.70 56.45 -1.02
C GLN A 489 -26.42 57.32 -2.25
N THR A 490 -25.41 56.92 -3.05
CA THR A 490 -25.04 57.64 -4.27
C THR A 490 -24.91 56.67 -5.48
N GLU A 491 -25.02 57.20 -6.69
CA GLU A 491 -24.86 56.38 -7.90
C GLU A 491 -23.42 55.84 -8.03
N GLU A 492 -22.40 56.61 -7.60
CA GLU A 492 -21.00 56.14 -7.58
C GLU A 492 -20.80 55.00 -6.61
N GLU A 493 -21.43 55.02 -5.42
CA GLU A 493 -21.44 53.90 -4.50
C GLU A 493 -22.11 52.67 -5.10
N ARG A 494 -23.26 52.86 -5.73
CA ARG A 494 -24.02 51.80 -6.38
C ARG A 494 -23.23 51.13 -7.50
N GLN A 495 -22.56 51.91 -8.33
CA GLN A 495 -21.72 51.37 -9.41
C GLN A 495 -20.53 50.56 -8.84
N ARG A 496 -19.78 51.13 -7.88
CA ARG A 496 -18.68 50.40 -7.21
C ARG A 496 -19.17 49.13 -6.52
N THR A 497 -20.33 49.19 -5.87
CA THR A 497 -20.94 48.02 -5.20
C THR A 497 -21.38 46.96 -6.20
N ALA A 498 -21.93 47.35 -7.34
CA ALA A 498 -22.29 46.43 -8.42
C ALA A 498 -21.08 45.71 -9.02
N GLU A 499 -19.92 46.39 -9.11
CA GLU A 499 -18.65 45.80 -9.56
C GLU A 499 -18.05 44.85 -8.49
N LEU A 500 -18.23 45.15 -7.19
CA LEU A 500 -17.76 44.32 -6.08
C LEU A 500 -18.53 43.01 -5.95
N ILE A 501 -19.84 43.03 -6.27
CA ILE A 501 -20.72 41.84 -6.13
C ILE A 501 -20.77 41.09 -7.46
N ARG A 502 -20.03 39.97 -7.52
CA ARG A 502 -19.79 39.18 -8.73
C ARG A 502 -20.55 37.85 -8.73
N PRO A 503 -20.97 37.35 -9.88
CA PRO A 503 -21.66 36.06 -9.95
C PRO A 503 -20.69 34.93 -9.56
N ILE A 504 -21.19 33.94 -8.77
CA ILE A 504 -20.39 32.80 -8.27
C ILE A 504 -21.03 31.45 -8.58
N LEU A 505 -20.19 30.48 -8.90
CA LEU A 505 -20.54 29.08 -9.08
C LEU A 505 -20.10 28.23 -7.85
N ARG A 506 -20.93 27.26 -7.51
CA ARG A 506 -20.63 26.20 -6.52
C ARG A 506 -20.32 24.90 -7.24
N GLY A 507 -19.70 23.94 -6.57
CA GLY A 507 -19.34 22.64 -7.16
C GLY A 507 -20.53 21.91 -7.83
N LYS A 508 -21.75 22.03 -7.29
CA LYS A 508 -22.96 21.40 -7.88
C LYS A 508 -23.46 22.09 -9.15
N ASP A 509 -23.05 23.33 -9.39
CA ASP A 509 -23.48 24.14 -10.54
C ASP A 509 -22.65 23.79 -11.80
N ILE A 510 -21.48 23.11 -11.64
CA ILE A 510 -20.62 22.64 -12.73
C ILE A 510 -21.25 21.44 -13.43
N LYS A 511 -21.40 21.54 -14.75
CA LYS A 511 -21.89 20.50 -15.66
C LYS A 511 -20.80 20.16 -16.68
N ARG A 512 -21.01 19.12 -17.44
CA ARG A 512 -20.12 18.69 -18.50
C ARG A 512 -20.15 19.71 -19.65
N TYR A 513 -19.02 20.30 -19.98
CA TYR A 513 -18.81 21.39 -20.94
C TYR A 513 -19.37 22.75 -20.54
N GLY A 514 -20.28 22.85 -19.56
CA GLY A 514 -20.93 24.09 -19.15
C GLY A 514 -21.30 24.10 -17.67
N TYR A 515 -22.23 24.98 -17.30
CA TYR A 515 -22.69 25.17 -15.92
C TYR A 515 -24.16 25.58 -15.88
N GLU A 516 -24.79 25.40 -14.71
CA GLU A 516 -26.13 25.92 -14.38
C GLU A 516 -25.99 26.91 -13.23
N TRP A 517 -26.00 28.19 -13.54
CA TRP A 517 -25.87 29.23 -12.52
C TRP A 517 -27.15 29.33 -11.67
N ALA A 518 -26.98 29.34 -10.36
CA ALA A 518 -28.07 29.32 -9.38
C ALA A 518 -28.45 30.72 -8.88
N ASP A 519 -28.22 31.76 -9.65
CA ASP A 519 -28.49 33.16 -9.30
C ASP A 519 -27.83 33.60 -7.98
N LEU A 520 -26.61 33.13 -7.73
CA LEU A 520 -25.83 33.49 -6.56
C LEU A 520 -24.69 34.45 -6.89
N TRP A 521 -24.41 35.31 -5.93
CA TRP A 521 -23.44 36.38 -6.03
C TRP A 521 -22.47 36.34 -4.85
N LEU A 522 -21.23 36.71 -5.11
CA LEU A 522 -20.16 36.84 -4.10
C LEU A 522 -19.91 38.33 -3.82
N ILE A 523 -19.87 38.69 -2.56
CA ILE A 523 -19.26 39.95 -2.11
C ILE A 523 -17.74 39.73 -2.14
N ALA A 524 -17.11 40.21 -3.23
CA ALA A 524 -15.71 39.85 -3.58
C ALA A 524 -14.69 40.79 -2.92
N THR A 525 -14.74 40.92 -1.60
CA THR A 525 -13.81 41.73 -0.81
C THR A 525 -12.50 40.97 -0.59
N PHE A 526 -11.73 40.79 -1.67
CA PHE A 526 -10.44 40.05 -1.63
C PHE A 526 -9.36 40.84 -0.90
N PRO A 527 -8.64 40.25 0.09
CA PRO A 527 -7.56 40.92 0.82
C PRO A 527 -6.50 41.52 -0.11
N SER A 528 -6.16 40.86 -1.22
CA SER A 528 -5.18 41.33 -2.21
C SER A 528 -5.57 42.66 -2.90
N ARG A 529 -6.83 43.05 -2.82
CA ARG A 529 -7.38 44.30 -3.42
C ARG A 529 -7.35 45.49 -2.47
N HIS A 530 -7.08 45.25 -1.17
CA HIS A 530 -6.98 46.30 -0.15
C HIS A 530 -8.18 47.23 -0.10
N TYR A 531 -9.40 46.70 -0.20
CA TYR A 531 -10.62 47.51 -0.16
C TYR A 531 -10.73 48.37 1.12
N ASP A 532 -11.18 49.59 0.96
CA ASP A 532 -11.69 50.39 2.05
C ASP A 532 -13.20 50.20 2.14
N ILE A 533 -13.65 49.53 3.21
CA ILE A 533 -15.08 49.18 3.38
C ILE A 533 -15.96 50.43 3.62
N ASP A 534 -15.38 51.57 4.05
CA ASP A 534 -16.10 52.81 4.27
C ASP A 534 -16.54 53.45 2.96
N LEU A 535 -15.95 53.07 1.83
CA LEU A 535 -16.41 53.44 0.49
C LEU A 535 -17.60 52.62 -0.01
N TYR A 536 -18.03 51.59 0.78
CA TYR A 536 -19.13 50.69 0.47
C TYR A 536 -20.13 50.60 1.65
N PRO A 537 -20.77 51.73 2.07
CA PRO A 537 -21.61 51.79 3.27
C PRO A 537 -22.72 50.75 3.30
N ALA A 538 -23.41 50.49 2.18
CA ALA A 538 -24.46 49.50 2.08
C ALA A 538 -23.94 48.05 2.31
N VAL A 539 -22.78 47.68 1.77
CA VAL A 539 -22.13 46.39 1.98
C VAL A 539 -21.64 46.27 3.43
N LYS A 540 -21.04 47.34 3.98
CA LYS A 540 -20.58 47.39 5.38
C LYS A 540 -21.74 47.15 6.34
N GLN A 541 -22.88 47.84 6.16
CA GLN A 541 -24.07 47.67 6.98
C GLN A 541 -24.62 46.24 6.89
N TYR A 542 -24.67 45.67 5.70
CA TYR A 542 -25.12 44.29 5.50
C TYR A 542 -24.20 43.28 6.25
N LEU A 543 -22.89 43.39 6.09
CA LEU A 543 -21.95 42.47 6.75
C LEU A 543 -21.99 42.63 8.28
N LEU A 544 -22.11 43.86 8.80
CA LEU A 544 -22.22 44.10 10.27
C LEU A 544 -23.45 43.42 10.88
N ALA A 545 -24.51 43.18 10.12
CA ALA A 545 -25.70 42.46 10.60
C ALA A 545 -25.40 41.00 11.02
N PHE A 546 -24.31 40.41 10.52
CA PHE A 546 -23.85 39.05 10.95
C PHE A 546 -23.07 39.04 12.27
N GLY A 547 -22.69 40.23 12.79
CA GLY A 547 -21.84 40.39 13.96
C GLY A 547 -20.32 40.28 13.63
N ILE A 548 -19.55 41.23 14.16
CA ILE A 548 -18.10 41.28 13.96
C ILE A 548 -17.44 40.03 14.53
N GLU A 549 -17.91 39.54 15.66
CA GLU A 549 -17.40 38.36 16.38
C GLU A 549 -17.46 37.10 15.52
N ARG A 550 -18.47 36.98 14.64
CA ARG A 550 -18.59 35.88 13.66
C ARG A 550 -17.67 36.07 12.47
N LEU A 551 -17.51 37.32 12.02
CA LEU A 551 -16.80 37.64 10.78
C LEU A 551 -15.30 37.88 10.94
N GLU A 552 -14.83 38.23 12.15
CA GLU A 552 -13.41 38.39 12.38
C GLU A 552 -12.61 37.08 12.14
N GLN A 553 -11.33 37.24 11.81
CA GLN A 553 -10.47 36.09 11.45
C GLN A 553 -9.46 35.82 12.55
N THR A 554 -9.95 35.58 13.77
CA THR A 554 -9.11 35.38 14.96
C THR A 554 -9.02 33.93 15.40
N GLY A 555 -9.95 33.07 14.97
CA GLY A 555 -10.08 31.68 15.41
C GLY A 555 -10.62 31.52 16.83
N LYS A 556 -11.03 32.62 17.50
CA LYS A 556 -11.52 32.63 18.87
C LYS A 556 -13.00 32.22 18.96
N VAL A 557 -13.41 31.82 20.14
CA VAL A 557 -14.82 31.62 20.49
C VAL A 557 -15.24 32.79 21.36
N HIS A 558 -16.33 33.47 20.98
CA HIS A 558 -16.93 34.59 21.70
C HIS A 558 -18.26 34.15 22.30
N THR A 559 -18.62 34.73 23.45
CA THR A 559 -19.96 34.56 24.03
C THR A 559 -20.76 35.83 23.76
N VAL A 560 -21.76 35.73 22.89
CA VAL A 560 -22.64 36.85 22.53
C VAL A 560 -24.08 36.45 22.93
N ASN A 561 -24.71 37.23 23.77
CA ASN A 561 -26.09 36.97 24.29
C ASN A 561 -26.31 35.57 24.87
N GLY A 562 -25.25 34.96 25.46
CA GLY A 562 -25.28 33.62 26.04
C GLY A 562 -24.99 32.48 25.07
N GLU A 563 -24.85 32.76 23.77
CA GLU A 563 -24.46 31.79 22.75
C GLU A 563 -22.96 31.84 22.45
N GLN A 564 -22.36 30.68 22.18
CA GLN A 564 -20.96 30.57 21.77
C GLN A 564 -20.88 30.72 20.24
N ILE A 565 -20.22 31.79 19.77
CA ILE A 565 -19.96 32.06 18.37
C ILE A 565 -18.49 31.86 18.10
N LYS A 566 -18.17 30.94 17.17
CA LYS A 566 -16.79 30.73 16.71
C LYS A 566 -16.49 31.66 15.55
N SER A 567 -15.46 32.49 15.69
CA SER A 567 -14.94 33.34 14.60
C SER A 567 -14.29 32.50 13.49
N ARG A 568 -14.08 33.10 12.31
CA ARG A 568 -13.40 32.45 11.19
C ARG A 568 -11.96 32.06 11.56
N LYS A 569 -11.37 31.13 10.81
CA LYS A 569 -9.99 30.69 11.01
C LYS A 569 -9.03 31.89 11.08
N LYS A 570 -8.07 31.83 11.97
CA LYS A 570 -7.07 32.90 12.19
C LYS A 570 -6.28 33.20 10.91
N THR A 571 -6.32 34.46 10.47
CA THR A 571 -5.50 35.05 9.42
C THR A 571 -5.12 36.50 9.84
N ASN A 572 -4.45 37.25 8.96
CA ASN A 572 -4.19 38.67 9.14
C ASN A 572 -5.18 39.57 8.38
N ASN A 573 -6.23 38.97 7.78
CA ASN A 573 -7.21 39.70 6.99
C ASN A 573 -8.22 40.43 7.89
N LYS A 574 -8.86 41.46 7.33
CA LYS A 574 -9.88 42.25 8.01
C LYS A 574 -11.21 41.46 8.10
N TRP A 575 -12.07 41.86 9.02
CA TRP A 575 -13.35 41.19 9.29
C TRP A 575 -14.30 41.13 8.06
N PHE A 576 -14.21 42.11 7.15
CA PHE A 576 -15.05 42.20 5.95
C PHE A 576 -14.38 41.54 4.72
N GLU A 577 -13.17 41.09 4.80
CA GLU A 577 -12.44 40.45 3.70
C GLU A 577 -12.72 38.93 3.65
N THR A 578 -12.62 38.33 2.47
CA THR A 578 -12.67 36.87 2.32
C THR A 578 -11.50 36.22 3.07
N GLN A 579 -11.59 34.91 3.34
CA GLN A 579 -10.55 34.22 4.10
C GLN A 579 -9.27 34.01 3.31
N ASP A 580 -9.37 33.70 2.01
CA ASP A 580 -8.22 33.56 1.12
C ASP A 580 -7.90 34.91 0.46
N SER A 581 -6.59 35.19 0.26
CA SER A 581 -6.11 36.47 -0.28
C SER A 581 -6.50 36.73 -1.73
N ILE A 582 -6.67 35.66 -2.54
CA ILE A 582 -7.04 35.71 -3.97
C ILE A 582 -6.16 36.70 -4.75
N SER A 583 -4.84 36.49 -4.75
CA SER A 583 -3.89 37.32 -5.52
C SER A 583 -4.08 37.21 -7.04
N TYR A 584 -4.68 36.11 -7.49
CA TYR A 584 -5.02 35.79 -8.88
C TYR A 584 -6.43 36.22 -9.30
N TRP A 585 -7.02 37.22 -8.64
CA TRP A 585 -8.41 37.65 -8.89
C TRP A 585 -8.66 38.06 -10.36
N GLU A 586 -7.65 38.55 -11.09
CA GLU A 586 -7.75 38.91 -12.52
C GLU A 586 -7.95 37.67 -13.40
N ASP A 587 -7.46 36.52 -12.98
CA ASP A 587 -7.54 35.28 -13.73
C ASP A 587 -8.98 34.74 -13.82
N PHE A 588 -9.87 35.14 -12.90
CA PHE A 588 -11.31 34.84 -13.06
C PHE A 588 -11.96 35.54 -14.28
N SER A 589 -11.35 36.57 -14.79
CA SER A 589 -11.86 37.30 -15.98
C SER A 589 -11.32 36.72 -17.30
N LYS A 590 -10.36 35.79 -17.25
CA LYS A 590 -9.81 35.13 -18.42
C LYS A 590 -10.61 33.88 -18.79
N PRO A 591 -10.54 33.41 -20.07
CA PRO A 591 -11.02 32.09 -20.42
C PRO A 591 -10.41 31.04 -19.52
N LYS A 592 -11.23 30.09 -19.01
CA LYS A 592 -10.79 29.09 -18.04
C LYS A 592 -11.60 27.81 -18.12
N ILE A 593 -10.98 26.71 -17.66
CA ILE A 593 -11.67 25.48 -17.35
C ILE A 593 -11.95 25.45 -15.84
N MET A 594 -13.15 25.03 -15.45
CA MET A 594 -13.52 24.84 -14.05
C MET A 594 -13.99 23.42 -13.82
N TRP A 595 -13.63 22.84 -12.67
CA TRP A 595 -14.08 21.50 -12.26
C TRP A 595 -14.21 21.39 -10.74
N LYS A 596 -15.17 20.58 -10.29
CA LYS A 596 -15.34 20.27 -8.86
C LYS A 596 -14.24 19.32 -8.39
N ILE A 597 -13.74 19.53 -7.16
CA ILE A 597 -12.66 18.74 -6.58
C ILE A 597 -13.12 17.33 -6.23
N ILE A 598 -14.36 17.16 -5.74
CA ILE A 598 -14.92 15.88 -5.29
C ILE A 598 -16.31 15.69 -5.88
N GLY A 599 -16.63 14.49 -6.35
CA GLY A 599 -17.96 14.13 -6.83
C GLY A 599 -18.05 12.71 -7.37
N CYS A 600 -19.27 12.23 -7.65
CA CYS A 600 -19.47 10.92 -8.28
C CYS A 600 -18.89 10.88 -9.71
N ASN A 601 -18.97 12.00 -10.42
CA ASN A 601 -18.33 12.22 -11.72
C ASN A 601 -17.62 13.56 -11.70
N ILE A 602 -16.43 13.65 -12.28
CA ILE A 602 -15.74 14.91 -12.49
C ILE A 602 -16.15 15.46 -13.85
N ASN A 603 -16.77 16.63 -13.82
CA ASN A 603 -17.17 17.38 -15.01
C ASN A 603 -16.28 18.61 -15.14
N PHE A 604 -15.87 18.91 -16.36
CA PHE A 604 -15.08 20.09 -16.70
C PHE A 604 -15.95 21.03 -17.54
N CYS A 605 -16.09 22.28 -17.11
CA CYS A 605 -16.75 23.31 -17.88
C CYS A 605 -15.77 24.34 -18.41
N PHE A 606 -16.06 24.88 -19.58
CA PHE A 606 -15.33 26.01 -20.16
C PHE A 606 -16.10 27.29 -19.89
N ASP A 607 -15.45 28.33 -19.40
CA ASP A 607 -16.06 29.61 -19.09
C ASP A 607 -15.30 30.80 -19.70
N GLU A 608 -16.02 31.65 -20.40
CA GLU A 608 -15.59 32.94 -20.92
C GLU A 608 -16.41 34.11 -20.34
N ASN A 609 -17.36 33.84 -19.43
CA ASN A 609 -18.30 34.80 -18.86
C ASN A 609 -17.83 35.40 -17.53
N GLN A 610 -16.55 35.30 -17.21
CA GLN A 610 -15.90 35.92 -16.04
C GLN A 610 -16.51 35.50 -14.69
N LEU A 611 -17.04 34.25 -14.59
CA LEU A 611 -17.62 33.76 -13.36
C LEU A 611 -16.56 33.45 -12.32
N ILE A 612 -16.85 33.75 -11.07
CA ILE A 612 -16.07 33.35 -9.92
C ILE A 612 -16.56 31.97 -9.45
N CYS A 613 -15.78 31.23 -8.75
CA CYS A 613 -16.18 29.96 -8.14
C CYS A 613 -15.74 29.84 -6.68
N ASN A 614 -16.47 29.05 -5.92
CA ASN A 614 -16.14 28.78 -4.53
C ASN A 614 -15.01 27.72 -4.42
N ASN A 615 -14.48 27.57 -3.21
CA ASN A 615 -13.37 26.69 -2.86
C ASN A 615 -13.59 25.16 -3.10
N ALA A 616 -14.79 24.75 -3.51
CA ALA A 616 -15.07 23.38 -3.95
C ALA A 616 -14.72 23.13 -5.43
N ILE A 617 -14.28 24.16 -6.14
CA ILE A 617 -13.93 24.16 -7.56
C ILE A 617 -12.49 24.62 -7.72
N ASN A 618 -11.78 23.98 -8.66
CA ASN A 618 -10.51 24.49 -9.18
C ASN A 618 -10.72 25.16 -10.54
N ILE A 619 -9.85 26.09 -10.89
CA ILE A 619 -9.80 26.75 -12.19
C ILE A 619 -8.45 26.52 -12.86
N MET A 620 -8.45 26.40 -14.18
CA MET A 620 -7.26 26.34 -15.03
C MET A 620 -7.34 27.46 -16.05
N VAL A 621 -6.34 28.32 -16.10
CA VAL A 621 -6.21 29.40 -17.07
C VAL A 621 -5.02 29.15 -17.99
N GLY A 622 -5.10 29.60 -19.24
CA GLY A 622 -4.09 29.42 -20.28
C GLY A 622 -4.54 29.93 -21.62
N LYS A 623 -3.87 29.54 -22.69
CA LYS A 623 -4.28 29.91 -24.05
C LYS A 623 -5.64 29.32 -24.38
N ARG A 624 -6.56 30.12 -24.89
CA ARG A 624 -7.95 29.77 -25.18
C ARG A 624 -8.10 28.49 -25.97
N ASP A 625 -7.35 28.33 -27.05
CA ASP A 625 -7.47 27.20 -27.96
C ASP A 625 -7.00 25.89 -27.25
N TYR A 626 -5.99 25.96 -26.39
CA TYR A 626 -5.56 24.82 -25.56
C TYR A 626 -6.64 24.43 -24.55
N LEU A 627 -7.27 25.42 -23.90
CA LEU A 627 -8.33 25.16 -22.94
C LEU A 627 -9.54 24.47 -23.60
N ILE A 628 -9.90 24.86 -24.85
CA ILE A 628 -10.96 24.16 -25.61
C ILE A 628 -10.57 22.70 -25.88
N GLN A 629 -9.35 22.45 -26.31
CA GLN A 629 -8.86 21.07 -26.56
C GLN A 629 -8.84 20.26 -25.25
N PHE A 630 -8.37 20.84 -24.15
CA PHE A 630 -8.30 20.18 -22.86
C PHE A 630 -9.68 19.83 -22.31
N VAL A 631 -10.66 20.74 -22.38
CA VAL A 631 -12.01 20.45 -21.90
C VAL A 631 -12.67 19.33 -22.70
N GLY A 632 -12.36 19.22 -24.00
CA GLY A 632 -12.79 18.11 -24.84
C GLY A 632 -12.22 16.77 -24.38
N PHE A 633 -10.90 16.69 -24.20
CA PHE A 633 -10.24 15.49 -23.70
C PHE A 633 -10.70 15.13 -22.29
N MET A 634 -10.67 16.08 -21.36
CA MET A 634 -11.00 15.86 -19.95
C MET A 634 -12.47 15.46 -19.71
N ASN A 635 -13.37 15.77 -20.65
CA ASN A 635 -14.74 15.28 -20.62
C ASN A 635 -14.94 13.98 -21.44
N SER A 636 -13.94 13.50 -22.16
CA SER A 636 -14.08 12.29 -22.97
C SER A 636 -14.10 11.01 -22.13
N LYS A 637 -14.67 9.93 -22.69
CA LYS A 637 -14.61 8.60 -22.12
C LYS A 637 -13.19 8.07 -22.04
N LEU A 638 -12.30 8.49 -22.95
CA LEU A 638 -10.89 8.13 -22.92
C LEU A 638 -10.18 8.64 -21.67
N PHE A 639 -10.42 9.91 -21.32
CA PHE A 639 -9.83 10.48 -20.10
C PHE A 639 -10.41 9.85 -18.83
N ASP A 640 -11.72 9.63 -18.75
CA ASP A 640 -12.37 9.00 -17.59
C ASP A 640 -11.83 7.60 -17.38
N TRP A 641 -11.65 6.84 -18.47
CA TRP A 641 -11.00 5.52 -18.43
C TRP A 641 -9.56 5.60 -17.95
N TYR A 642 -8.74 6.50 -18.55
CA TYR A 642 -7.34 6.66 -18.19
C TYR A 642 -7.16 7.09 -16.74
N LEU A 643 -7.95 8.06 -16.27
CA LEU A 643 -7.91 8.57 -14.90
C LEU A 643 -8.23 7.46 -13.89
N LYS A 644 -9.29 6.72 -14.08
CA LYS A 644 -9.72 5.65 -13.18
C LYS A 644 -8.77 4.47 -13.16
N LEU A 645 -8.06 4.25 -14.26
CA LEU A 645 -7.09 3.17 -14.38
C LEU A 645 -5.76 3.50 -13.71
N THR A 646 -5.25 4.71 -13.92
CA THR A 646 -3.87 5.07 -13.57
C THR A 646 -3.72 5.82 -12.26
N THR A 647 -4.82 6.28 -11.65
CA THR A 647 -4.78 7.12 -10.45
C THR A 647 -5.67 6.62 -9.33
N GLU A 648 -5.41 7.13 -8.10
CA GLU A 648 -6.26 6.91 -6.92
C GLU A 648 -7.44 7.87 -6.82
N ALA A 649 -7.94 8.35 -7.94
CA ALA A 649 -9.03 9.33 -7.95
C ALA A 649 -10.32 8.80 -7.28
N GLU A 650 -10.53 7.47 -7.24
CA GLU A 650 -11.69 6.90 -6.56
C GLU A 650 -11.50 6.87 -5.03
N VAL A 651 -12.48 7.44 -4.30
CA VAL A 651 -12.56 7.38 -2.83
C VAL A 651 -13.60 6.36 -2.38
N GLN A 652 -13.53 5.95 -1.11
CA GLN A 652 -14.53 5.04 -0.52
C GLN A 652 -15.95 5.55 -0.75
N GLY A 653 -16.81 4.68 -1.31
CA GLY A 653 -18.19 5.03 -1.68
C GLY A 653 -18.39 5.35 -3.16
N GLY A 654 -17.37 5.18 -4.02
CA GLY A 654 -17.48 5.33 -5.47
C GLY A 654 -17.39 6.78 -5.97
N GLY A 655 -16.99 7.73 -5.11
CA GLY A 655 -16.69 9.10 -5.50
C GLY A 655 -15.30 9.26 -6.09
N ILE A 656 -15.08 10.36 -6.83
CA ILE A 656 -13.78 10.75 -7.38
C ILE A 656 -13.30 12.01 -6.66
N GLN A 657 -12.06 11.99 -6.17
CA GLN A 657 -11.37 13.18 -5.69
C GLN A 657 -10.16 13.47 -6.60
N LEU A 658 -10.30 14.50 -7.42
CA LEU A 658 -9.27 14.88 -8.38
C LEU A 658 -8.35 15.96 -7.80
N TYR A 659 -7.18 15.54 -7.33
CA TYR A 659 -6.14 16.46 -6.88
C TYR A 659 -5.43 17.13 -8.06
N VAL A 660 -4.99 18.35 -7.88
CA VAL A 660 -4.20 19.10 -8.88
C VAL A 660 -2.95 18.31 -9.26
N THR A 661 -2.23 17.75 -8.29
CA THR A 661 -1.02 16.95 -8.50
C THR A 661 -1.24 15.69 -9.35
N THR A 662 -2.45 15.14 -9.34
CA THR A 662 -2.86 14.02 -10.20
C THR A 662 -3.10 14.50 -11.62
N LEU A 663 -3.83 15.61 -11.76
CA LEU A 663 -4.15 16.19 -13.06
C LEU A 663 -2.89 16.70 -13.78
N GLU A 664 -1.95 17.31 -13.06
CA GLU A 664 -0.67 17.78 -13.59
C GLU A 664 0.19 16.71 -14.26
N LYS A 665 0.03 15.46 -13.85
CA LYS A 665 0.73 14.31 -14.46
C LYS A 665 0.02 13.75 -15.70
N THR A 666 -1.22 14.16 -15.95
CA THR A 666 -2.00 13.64 -17.08
C THR A 666 -1.36 14.04 -18.41
N PRO A 667 -1.06 13.08 -19.30
CA PRO A 667 -0.50 13.36 -20.60
C PRO A 667 -1.60 13.88 -21.54
N LEU A 668 -1.45 15.09 -22.03
CA LEU A 668 -2.34 15.73 -22.98
C LEU A 668 -1.66 15.91 -24.34
N LYS A 669 -2.36 15.53 -25.42
CA LYS A 669 -1.84 15.70 -26.77
C LYS A 669 -1.85 17.18 -27.15
N LEU A 670 -0.75 17.65 -27.77
CA LEU A 670 -0.63 18.94 -28.45
C LEU A 670 -1.32 18.88 -29.82
N ASP A 671 -1.86 20.04 -30.23
CA ASP A 671 -2.30 20.33 -31.61
C ASP A 671 -3.32 19.33 -32.19
N PHE A 672 -4.50 19.29 -31.59
CA PHE A 672 -5.64 18.73 -32.32
C PHE A 672 -5.86 19.49 -33.63
N SER A 673 -6.26 18.79 -34.67
CA SER A 673 -6.63 19.45 -35.93
C SER A 673 -7.73 20.50 -35.68
N LYS A 674 -7.79 21.55 -36.54
CA LYS A 674 -8.86 22.57 -36.47
C LYS A 674 -10.26 21.94 -36.48
N THR A 675 -10.42 20.83 -37.21
CA THR A 675 -11.69 20.09 -37.27
C THR A 675 -12.09 19.55 -35.88
N ILE A 676 -11.18 18.93 -35.16
CA ILE A 676 -11.43 18.35 -33.81
C ILE A 676 -11.72 19.49 -32.84
N THR A 677 -10.90 20.55 -32.83
CA THR A 677 -11.11 21.72 -31.99
C THR A 677 -12.49 22.37 -32.23
N ASN A 678 -12.94 22.46 -33.48
CA ASN A 678 -14.26 22.94 -33.81
C ASN A 678 -15.40 22.05 -33.31
N ILE A 679 -15.25 20.71 -33.41
CA ILE A 679 -16.23 19.76 -32.85
C ILE A 679 -16.35 19.96 -31.35
N ILE A 680 -15.23 20.12 -30.63
CA ILE A 680 -15.23 20.35 -29.18
C ILE A 680 -15.93 21.68 -28.86
N TYR A 681 -15.63 22.74 -29.61
CA TYR A 681 -16.26 24.05 -29.43
C TYR A 681 -17.77 24.04 -29.74
N ASP A 682 -18.18 23.34 -30.80
CA ASP A 682 -19.61 23.13 -31.11
C ASP A 682 -20.31 22.32 -29.99
N ARG A 683 -19.60 21.41 -29.30
CA ARG A 683 -20.18 20.76 -28.12
C ARG A 683 -20.33 21.71 -26.92
N ILE A 684 -19.39 22.61 -26.69
CA ILE A 684 -19.52 23.69 -25.68
C ILE A 684 -20.76 24.54 -25.97
N LEU A 685 -21.03 24.81 -27.24
CA LEU A 685 -22.22 25.55 -27.70
C LEU A 685 -23.50 24.70 -27.75
N GLY A 686 -23.44 23.41 -27.40
CA GLY A 686 -24.60 22.52 -27.41
C GLY A 686 -25.07 22.05 -28.79
N LYS A 687 -24.27 22.20 -29.84
CA LYS A 687 -24.63 21.86 -31.24
C LYS A 687 -24.37 20.40 -31.60
N VAL A 688 -23.45 19.75 -30.93
CA VAL A 688 -23.07 18.34 -31.17
C VAL A 688 -23.17 17.54 -29.87
N SER A 689 -23.20 16.22 -30.00
CA SER A 689 -23.28 15.28 -28.85
C SER A 689 -21.93 14.95 -28.25
N ASP A 690 -21.92 14.41 -27.00
CA ASP A 690 -20.73 13.88 -26.36
C ASP A 690 -20.10 12.73 -27.17
N SER A 691 -20.92 11.92 -27.84
CA SER A 691 -20.45 10.80 -28.67
C SER A 691 -19.62 11.25 -29.87
N GLU A 692 -19.94 12.44 -30.43
CA GLU A 692 -19.14 13.00 -31.55
C GLU A 692 -17.79 13.49 -31.06
N VAL A 693 -17.73 14.09 -29.86
CA VAL A 693 -16.46 14.47 -29.24
C VAL A 693 -15.64 13.23 -28.88
N ASP A 694 -16.25 12.18 -28.29
CA ASP A 694 -15.54 10.94 -27.98
C ASP A 694 -14.91 10.31 -29.24
N LYS A 695 -15.64 10.26 -30.37
CA LYS A 695 -15.10 9.77 -31.65
C LYS A 695 -13.90 10.60 -32.12
N ALA A 696 -14.02 11.93 -32.09
CA ALA A 696 -12.96 12.83 -32.50
C ALA A 696 -11.70 12.68 -31.61
N ILE A 697 -11.88 12.51 -30.30
CA ILE A 697 -10.77 12.28 -29.36
C ILE A 697 -10.13 10.90 -29.61
N PHE A 698 -10.91 9.83 -29.80
CA PHE A 698 -10.37 8.50 -30.12
C PHE A 698 -9.52 8.52 -31.40
N GLU A 699 -9.96 9.25 -32.41
CA GLU A 699 -9.20 9.44 -33.66
C GLU A 699 -7.91 10.23 -33.42
N ALA A 700 -7.98 11.29 -32.62
CA ALA A 700 -6.82 12.11 -32.27
C ALA A 700 -5.70 11.29 -31.57
N TYR A 701 -6.07 10.33 -30.76
CA TYR A 701 -5.13 9.44 -30.06
C TYR A 701 -4.80 8.15 -30.83
N GLY A 702 -5.34 7.98 -32.04
CA GLY A 702 -5.05 6.85 -32.93
C GLY A 702 -5.54 5.50 -32.41
N LEU A 703 -6.70 5.47 -31.72
CA LEU A 703 -7.31 4.24 -31.26
C LEU A 703 -7.90 3.46 -32.45
N ASP A 704 -7.67 2.14 -32.48
CA ASP A 704 -8.31 1.24 -33.44
C ASP A 704 -9.76 0.88 -33.04
N LEU A 705 -10.41 0.03 -33.84
CA LEU A 705 -11.81 -0.32 -33.64
C LEU A 705 -12.04 -1.15 -32.35
N ASP A 706 -11.12 -2.04 -32.02
CA ASP A 706 -11.21 -2.90 -30.85
C ASP A 706 -11.00 -2.10 -29.57
N GLU A 707 -10.03 -1.19 -29.54
CA GLU A 707 -9.74 -0.27 -28.45
C GLU A 707 -10.92 0.69 -28.18
N LYS A 708 -11.50 1.28 -29.26
CA LYS A 708 -12.73 2.10 -29.18
C LYS A 708 -13.90 1.31 -28.58
N SER A 709 -14.11 0.08 -29.09
CA SER A 709 -15.16 -0.80 -28.58
C SER A 709 -14.94 -1.20 -27.12
N PHE A 710 -13.68 -1.44 -26.76
CA PHE A 710 -13.29 -1.77 -25.38
C PHE A 710 -13.67 -0.65 -24.42
N ILE A 711 -13.25 0.61 -24.68
CA ILE A 711 -13.55 1.77 -23.82
C ILE A 711 -15.06 1.99 -23.72
N LEU A 712 -15.78 1.91 -24.85
CA LEU A 712 -17.23 2.16 -24.87
C LEU A 712 -18.03 1.09 -24.09
N LYS A 713 -17.51 -0.14 -23.96
CA LYS A 713 -18.14 -1.22 -23.19
C LYS A 713 -17.65 -1.30 -21.75
N ASP A 714 -16.56 -0.63 -21.40
CA ASP A 714 -15.99 -0.70 -20.07
C ASP A 714 -16.96 -0.13 -19.02
N ARG A 715 -17.28 -0.94 -18.01
CA ARG A 715 -18.19 -0.57 -16.93
C ARG A 715 -17.64 0.56 -16.04
N ARG A 716 -16.32 0.75 -16.01
CA ARG A 716 -15.68 1.83 -15.26
C ARG A 716 -16.07 3.19 -15.81
N VAL A 717 -16.28 3.30 -17.12
CA VAL A 717 -16.64 4.53 -17.84
C VAL A 717 -18.17 4.74 -17.91
N ASN A 718 -18.92 3.67 -17.84
CA ASN A 718 -20.38 3.69 -18.03
C ASN A 718 -21.16 3.53 -16.69
N ARG A 719 -20.56 3.82 -15.56
CA ARG A 719 -21.29 3.92 -14.28
C ARG A 719 -22.20 5.16 -14.33
N VAL A 720 -23.52 4.92 -14.37
CA VAL A 720 -24.57 5.94 -14.27
C VAL A 720 -24.64 6.47 -12.84
#